data_3a97a3a1bfe72f4b349eca4003336e14
#
_entry.id   3a97a3a1bfe72f4b349eca4003336e14
#
_cell.length_a   1.000
_cell.length_b   1.000
_cell.length_c   1.000
_cell.angle_alpha   90.00
_cell.angle_beta   90.00
_cell.angle_gamma   90.00
#
_symmetry.space_group_name_H-M   'P 1'
#
loop_
_entity.id
_entity.type
_entity.pdbx_description
1 polymer ?
#
loop_
_entity_poly.entity_id
_entity_poly.type
_entity_poly.pdbx_seq_one_letter_code
_entity_poly.pdbx_strand_id
1 'polypeptide(L)'
;MFYQKNSVEVLNDLDSNLTGLTQEESKLRLEKYGCNALQEKSKTATWRLFLENFKDPLVIILLIAAMTQVFLGDTVESIIIFTVLVINAVLGVVQTKKAESSLDSLKKLSVPEAKVIRNNQKLTISSQELVPGDIVILEAGDYVPADGRIIESQTLKVVEGMLTGESEPVLKNTDAINEECALGDQKNMVFSGSMVVYGRATFVVTSTGMNTEVGKIADLLETAGNKQTPLQEKLDDFGKKLGIAIVFLAGFIFALEVFRGGDLMNSFMFAIAIAVAAIPEALTSIVTIVLASGTNIMAKKQSIIRKLPAVETLGSTSVICTDKTGTLTQNKMTVVETYLYGPDSDKFNGFEYNKNYDFLNVEDTSSSHSNEIAVAGCMLQERYLNLSSILCNDSDVNEEGVEIGDPTEVALINYAQKYDLDYKSIREECLRIAEIPFDSDRKLMTTVNSIDGQNIMFTKGAPDVIFSRCKYAIKCDEILEMSDEILDEYKKVNENFSNRALRVLAFAYKKVSDEFEPTLDDENDLILIGLMAMIDPPREEVFKAVEEAKSSGIKTIMITGDHKTTAAAIAREIGIMEKDDLALTGKELDSLDDTELDSKLERISVYARVSPENKIRIVKAWQKKGKVTAMTGDGVNDAPALKQADIGIGMGSGTEVAKDASAMVLVDDNFATIVNAIEVGRTVYSNIKKSITYLFSGNLGGIISILFAVFAGWANPFTTIQLLFINLVTDSLPAIALGFEKPEKNTMNKPPRDPNESILCKDTLKVVLTRGSIIGIVTILAQYIGMQTSDALGAAMAFSTITLSRIIQTFAARSNSETICSLGFTSNKYALGAVIVCLAMFSTTLLPFMRGIFAIPSVFEIQNLAICFGLAVLATICMEISKLFKR
;
A
#
# COMPACT_ATOMS: atom_id res chain seq x y z
N MET A 1 13.39 12.38 40.10
CA MET A 1 12.88 12.14 38.77
C MET A 1 14.06 12.03 37.82
N PHE A 2 13.96 11.35 36.67
CA PHE A 2 15.11 11.12 35.77
C PHE A 2 15.68 12.41 35.15
N TYR A 3 14.86 13.42 34.88
CA TYR A 3 15.32 14.70 34.34
C TYR A 3 16.14 15.53 35.33
N GLN A 4 16.04 15.22 36.63
CA GLN A 4 16.81 15.91 37.69
C GLN A 4 18.20 15.30 37.91
N LYS A 5 18.47 14.12 37.35
CA LYS A 5 19.73 13.39 37.51
C LYS A 5 20.63 13.58 36.31
N ASN A 6 21.94 13.50 36.53
CA ASN A 6 22.85 13.47 35.40
C ASN A 6 22.77 12.11 34.64
N SER A 7 23.26 12.06 33.43
CA SER A 7 23.14 10.87 32.54
C SER A 7 23.80 9.60 33.18
N VAL A 8 24.89 9.77 33.92
CA VAL A 8 25.61 8.66 34.56
C VAL A 8 24.79 8.10 35.75
N GLU A 9 24.17 8.98 36.53
CA GLU A 9 23.29 8.52 37.64
C GLU A 9 22.07 7.78 37.12
N VAL A 10 21.48 8.23 35.98
CA VAL A 10 20.33 7.55 35.38
C VAL A 10 20.71 6.18 34.83
N LEU A 11 21.90 6.06 34.20
CA LEU A 11 22.41 4.76 33.75
C LEU A 11 22.59 3.80 34.92
N ASN A 12 23.14 4.29 36.04
CA ASN A 12 23.32 3.46 37.25
C ASN A 12 21.98 3.05 37.89
N ASP A 13 20.98 3.96 37.95
CA ASP A 13 19.64 3.66 38.47
C ASP A 13 18.91 2.59 37.65
N LEU A 14 19.22 2.52 36.34
CA LEU A 14 18.62 1.57 35.43
C LEU A 14 19.47 0.30 35.22
N ASP A 15 20.55 0.14 36.03
CA ASP A 15 21.53 -0.94 35.87
C ASP A 15 21.95 -1.11 34.39
N SER A 16 22.33 0.01 33.73
CA SER A 16 22.71 0.05 32.33
C SER A 16 24.05 0.77 32.12
N ASN A 17 24.62 0.66 30.94
CA ASN A 17 25.86 1.33 30.57
C ASN A 17 25.85 1.74 29.06
N LEU A 18 26.83 2.51 28.62
CA LEU A 18 26.91 3.00 27.23
C LEU A 18 27.11 1.89 26.19
N THR A 19 27.54 0.71 26.56
CA THR A 19 27.67 -0.46 25.69
C THR A 19 26.34 -1.19 25.50
N GLY A 20 25.29 -0.74 26.22
CA GLY A 20 23.95 -1.29 26.22
C GLY A 20 23.80 -2.59 27.00
N LEU A 21 22.57 -3.06 27.14
CA LEU A 21 22.21 -4.30 27.82
C LEU A 21 22.73 -5.53 27.06
N THR A 22 22.92 -6.63 27.77
CA THR A 22 23.12 -7.93 27.12
C THR A 22 21.79 -8.48 26.59
N GLN A 23 21.85 -9.40 25.63
CA GLN A 23 20.66 -9.99 25.06
C GLN A 23 19.87 -10.86 26.04
N GLU A 24 20.58 -11.47 27.04
CA GLU A 24 19.93 -12.22 28.10
C GLU A 24 19.20 -11.29 29.07
N GLU A 25 19.85 -10.19 29.44
CA GLU A 25 19.26 -9.21 30.35
C GLU A 25 18.07 -8.48 29.72
N SER A 26 18.14 -8.14 28.44
CA SER A 26 16.98 -7.54 27.73
C SER A 26 15.77 -8.48 27.70
N LYS A 27 15.97 -9.79 27.53
CA LYS A 27 14.90 -10.79 27.63
C LYS A 27 14.28 -10.89 29.03
N LEU A 28 15.10 -10.92 30.07
CA LEU A 28 14.62 -10.93 31.45
C LEU A 28 13.82 -9.67 31.79
N ARG A 29 14.27 -8.50 31.27
CA ARG A 29 13.55 -7.24 31.48
C ARG A 29 12.26 -7.22 30.69
N LEU A 30 12.24 -7.79 29.48
CA LEU A 30 11.02 -7.91 28.66
C LEU A 30 9.95 -8.78 29.35
N GLU A 31 10.36 -9.87 30.00
CA GLU A 31 9.46 -10.69 30.82
C GLU A 31 8.95 -9.94 32.08
N LYS A 32 9.78 -9.09 32.67
CA LYS A 32 9.44 -8.33 33.88
C LYS A 32 8.56 -7.13 33.61
N TYR A 33 8.87 -6.33 32.58
CA TYR A 33 8.21 -5.05 32.24
C TYR A 33 7.12 -5.18 31.18
N GLY A 34 7.09 -6.30 30.42
CA GLY A 34 6.21 -6.50 29.29
C GLY A 34 6.69 -5.80 28.02
N CYS A 35 5.96 -6.01 26.93
CA CYS A 35 6.24 -5.38 25.65
C CYS A 35 6.00 -3.87 25.70
N ASN A 36 6.84 -3.11 24.99
CA ASN A 36 6.65 -1.67 24.78
C ASN A 36 5.50 -1.44 23.78
N ALA A 37 4.28 -1.60 24.23
CA ALA A 37 3.06 -1.40 23.45
C ALA A 37 1.97 -0.83 24.35
N LEU A 38 1.13 0.03 23.80
CA LEU A 38 -0.09 0.47 24.47
C LEU A 38 -1.06 -0.72 24.57
N GLN A 39 -1.77 -0.86 25.68
CA GLN A 39 -2.75 -1.92 25.83
C GLN A 39 -3.85 -1.74 24.79
N GLU A 40 -3.97 -2.70 23.88
CA GLU A 40 -5.13 -2.78 23.01
C GLU A 40 -6.37 -3.19 23.85
N LYS A 41 -7.54 -2.66 23.47
CA LYS A 41 -8.81 -3.12 24.06
C LYS A 41 -8.84 -4.63 24.11
N SER A 42 -9.13 -5.20 25.27
CA SER A 42 -9.33 -6.62 25.43
C SER A 42 -10.36 -7.09 24.39
N LYS A 43 -9.99 -8.08 23.58
CA LYS A 43 -10.87 -8.63 22.55
C LYS A 43 -12.22 -8.97 23.19
N THR A 44 -13.29 -8.54 22.56
CA THR A 44 -14.64 -8.80 23.06
C THR A 44 -14.81 -10.30 23.26
N ALA A 45 -15.15 -10.72 24.47
CA ALA A 45 -15.33 -12.13 24.79
C ALA A 45 -16.38 -12.76 23.84
N THR A 46 -16.12 -13.97 23.37
CA THR A 46 -16.98 -14.67 22.38
C THR A 46 -18.44 -14.73 22.78
N TRP A 47 -18.70 -14.95 24.08
CA TRP A 47 -20.07 -15.00 24.61
C TRP A 47 -20.77 -13.64 24.56
N ARG A 48 -20.03 -12.54 24.69
CA ARG A 48 -20.58 -11.18 24.59
C ARG A 48 -20.97 -10.84 23.14
N LEU A 49 -20.11 -11.19 22.18
CA LEU A 49 -20.44 -11.08 20.75
C LEU A 49 -21.66 -11.92 20.39
N PHE A 50 -21.78 -13.12 20.97
CA PHE A 50 -22.96 -13.96 20.79
C PHE A 50 -24.24 -13.28 21.31
N LEU A 51 -24.20 -12.71 22.52
CA LEU A 51 -25.35 -12.00 23.07
C LEU A 51 -25.66 -10.68 22.34
N GLU A 52 -24.66 -10.01 21.78
CA GLU A 52 -24.87 -8.80 20.98
C GLU A 52 -25.69 -9.06 19.72
N ASN A 53 -25.58 -10.22 19.10
CA ASN A 53 -26.47 -10.60 17.98
C ASN A 53 -27.96 -10.63 18.37
N PHE A 54 -28.29 -10.89 19.63
CA PHE A 54 -29.68 -10.88 20.10
C PHE A 54 -30.22 -9.47 20.41
N LYS A 55 -29.39 -8.42 20.32
CA LYS A 55 -29.82 -7.03 20.43
C LYS A 55 -30.32 -6.44 19.11
N ASP A 56 -30.12 -7.17 18.00
CA ASP A 56 -30.66 -6.75 16.71
C ASP A 56 -32.21 -6.64 16.79
N PRO A 57 -32.80 -5.51 16.37
CA PRO A 57 -34.23 -5.30 16.41
C PRO A 57 -35.05 -6.40 15.74
N LEU A 58 -34.52 -6.98 14.66
CA LEU A 58 -35.18 -8.05 13.92
C LEU A 58 -35.15 -9.37 14.68
N VAL A 59 -34.04 -9.70 15.32
CA VAL A 59 -33.89 -10.86 16.18
C VAL A 59 -34.83 -10.75 17.39
N ILE A 60 -34.99 -9.54 17.96
CA ILE A 60 -35.92 -9.27 19.06
C ILE A 60 -37.38 -9.54 18.59
N ILE A 61 -37.75 -9.06 17.41
CA ILE A 61 -39.09 -9.30 16.83
C ILE A 61 -39.32 -10.81 16.65
N LEU A 62 -38.33 -11.54 16.11
CA LEU A 62 -38.47 -13.01 15.96
C LEU A 62 -38.54 -13.76 17.31
N LEU A 63 -37.82 -13.29 18.33
CA LEU A 63 -37.91 -13.84 19.68
C LEU A 63 -39.30 -13.60 20.27
N ILE A 64 -39.86 -12.39 20.10
CA ILE A 64 -41.25 -12.10 20.51
C ILE A 64 -42.23 -13.00 19.78
N ALA A 65 -42.05 -13.17 18.47
CA ALA A 65 -42.88 -14.09 17.66
C ALA A 65 -42.79 -15.54 18.14
N ALA A 66 -41.56 -16.05 18.37
CA ALA A 66 -41.37 -17.38 18.91
C ALA A 66 -42.00 -17.55 20.29
N MET A 67 -41.89 -16.57 21.18
CA MET A 67 -42.55 -16.61 22.48
C MET A 67 -44.08 -16.61 22.34
N THR A 68 -44.63 -15.83 21.44
CA THR A 68 -46.07 -15.77 21.18
C THR A 68 -46.58 -17.12 20.70
N GLN A 69 -45.84 -17.82 19.83
CA GLN A 69 -46.20 -19.17 19.37
C GLN A 69 -46.23 -20.23 20.50
N VAL A 70 -45.28 -20.13 21.46
CA VAL A 70 -45.31 -21.00 22.66
C VAL A 70 -46.62 -20.79 23.42
N PHE A 71 -47.06 -19.54 23.60
CA PHE A 71 -48.35 -19.27 24.28
C PHE A 71 -49.56 -19.76 23.52
N LEU A 72 -49.50 -19.88 22.20
CA LEU A 72 -50.58 -20.38 21.34
C LEU A 72 -50.58 -21.91 21.22
N GLY A 73 -49.57 -22.60 21.75
CA GLY A 73 -49.48 -24.06 21.75
C GLY A 73 -48.62 -24.66 20.68
N ASP A 74 -48.07 -23.85 19.77
CA ASP A 74 -47.20 -24.30 18.67
C ASP A 74 -45.72 -24.34 19.09
N THR A 75 -45.43 -25.19 20.07
CA THR A 75 -44.07 -25.32 20.67
C THR A 75 -43.00 -25.79 19.69
N VAL A 76 -43.38 -26.62 18.70
CA VAL A 76 -42.39 -27.13 17.72
C VAL A 76 -41.88 -26.04 16.81
N GLU A 77 -42.74 -25.18 16.28
CA GLU A 77 -42.31 -24.05 15.42
C GLU A 77 -41.47 -23.06 16.20
N SER A 78 -41.84 -22.77 17.44
CA SER A 78 -41.07 -21.88 18.31
C SER A 78 -39.67 -22.40 18.59
N ILE A 79 -39.51 -23.69 18.90
CA ILE A 79 -38.16 -24.32 19.08
C ILE A 79 -37.33 -24.22 17.81
N ILE A 80 -37.93 -24.39 16.65
CA ILE A 80 -37.23 -24.33 15.37
C ILE A 80 -36.75 -22.90 15.11
N ILE A 81 -37.60 -21.88 15.31
CA ILE A 81 -37.21 -20.46 15.15
C ILE A 81 -36.07 -20.14 16.10
N PHE A 82 -36.14 -20.54 17.35
CA PHE A 82 -35.06 -20.29 18.31
C PHE A 82 -33.77 -20.99 17.92
N THR A 83 -33.84 -22.23 17.43
CA THR A 83 -32.67 -22.99 16.94
C THR A 83 -32.00 -22.27 15.76
N VAL A 84 -32.78 -21.78 14.80
CA VAL A 84 -32.24 -21.01 13.65
C VAL A 84 -31.61 -19.72 14.12
N LEU A 85 -32.20 -18.99 15.08
CA LEU A 85 -31.63 -17.79 15.65
C LEU A 85 -30.28 -18.06 16.34
N VAL A 86 -30.18 -19.15 17.09
CA VAL A 86 -28.92 -19.58 17.73
C VAL A 86 -27.87 -19.90 16.66
N ILE A 87 -28.21 -20.62 15.61
CA ILE A 87 -27.31 -20.95 14.50
C ILE A 87 -26.82 -19.66 13.82
N ASN A 88 -27.74 -18.73 13.54
CA ASN A 88 -27.39 -17.44 12.94
C ASN A 88 -26.44 -16.63 13.84
N ALA A 89 -26.70 -16.56 15.15
CA ALA A 89 -25.82 -15.89 16.10
C ALA A 89 -24.43 -16.54 16.16
N VAL A 90 -24.32 -17.86 16.11
CA VAL A 90 -23.04 -18.57 16.05
C VAL A 90 -22.30 -18.25 14.75
N LEU A 91 -22.98 -18.25 13.61
CA LEU A 91 -22.38 -17.89 12.33
C LEU A 91 -21.89 -16.43 12.33
N GLY A 92 -22.68 -15.50 12.86
CA GLY A 92 -22.29 -14.11 13.03
C GLY A 92 -21.02 -13.95 13.85
N VAL A 93 -20.91 -14.68 14.98
CA VAL A 93 -19.67 -14.68 15.81
C VAL A 93 -18.47 -15.23 15.04
N VAL A 94 -18.63 -16.33 14.32
CA VAL A 94 -17.55 -16.94 13.53
C VAL A 94 -17.08 -15.98 12.43
N GLN A 95 -18.01 -15.31 11.75
CA GLN A 95 -17.70 -14.32 10.70
C GLN A 95 -16.96 -13.12 11.29
N THR A 96 -17.43 -12.55 12.41
CA THR A 96 -16.80 -11.42 13.09
C THR A 96 -15.38 -11.77 13.55
N LYS A 97 -15.20 -12.93 14.19
CA LYS A 97 -13.87 -13.39 14.61
C LYS A 97 -12.91 -13.61 13.45
N LYS A 98 -13.38 -14.13 12.34
CA LYS A 98 -12.53 -14.31 11.16
C LYS A 98 -12.12 -12.97 10.56
N ALA A 99 -13.00 -11.99 10.55
CA ALA A 99 -12.69 -10.62 10.13
C ALA A 99 -11.66 -9.97 11.09
N GLU A 100 -11.87 -10.04 12.41
CA GLU A 100 -10.94 -9.55 13.41
C GLU A 100 -9.54 -10.19 13.29
N SER A 101 -9.48 -11.51 13.15
CA SER A 101 -8.20 -12.23 13.00
C SER A 101 -7.42 -11.80 11.75
N SER A 102 -8.13 -11.52 10.66
CA SER A 102 -7.49 -11.01 9.44
C SER A 102 -6.91 -9.60 9.64
N LEU A 103 -7.60 -8.74 10.39
CA LEU A 103 -7.13 -7.40 10.77
C LEU A 103 -5.92 -7.44 11.71
N ASP A 104 -5.93 -8.33 12.71
CA ASP A 104 -4.82 -8.50 13.65
C ASP A 104 -3.53 -8.93 12.94
N SER A 105 -3.66 -9.77 11.91
CA SER A 105 -2.52 -10.20 11.10
C SER A 105 -1.87 -9.04 10.35
N LEU A 106 -2.66 -8.05 9.92
CA LEU A 106 -2.16 -6.85 9.24
C LEU A 106 -1.44 -5.90 10.19
N LYS A 107 -1.96 -5.71 11.42
CA LYS A 107 -1.32 -4.85 12.43
C LYS A 107 0.09 -5.32 12.76
N LYS A 108 0.33 -6.63 12.80
CA LYS A 108 1.65 -7.22 13.08
C LYS A 108 2.70 -6.90 11.99
N LEU A 109 2.28 -6.59 10.77
CA LEU A 109 3.18 -6.23 9.66
C LEU A 109 3.62 -4.76 9.69
N SER A 110 3.07 -3.93 10.58
CA SER A 110 3.30 -2.49 10.66
C SER A 110 3.86 -2.06 12.02
N VAL A 111 4.69 -2.86 12.65
CA VAL A 111 5.33 -2.50 13.92
C VAL A 111 6.56 -1.62 13.62
N PRO A 112 6.69 -0.43 14.24
CA PRO A 112 7.87 0.42 14.09
C PRO A 112 9.14 -0.27 14.58
N GLU A 113 10.27 0.07 13.95
CA GLU A 113 11.58 -0.40 14.36
C GLU A 113 12.31 0.64 15.23
N ALA A 114 13.28 0.19 16.01
CA ALA A 114 14.13 1.05 16.83
C ALA A 114 15.60 0.62 16.69
N LYS A 115 16.49 1.61 16.56
CA LYS A 115 17.94 1.42 16.49
C LYS A 115 18.49 1.42 17.91
N VAL A 116 19.04 0.31 18.36
CA VAL A 116 19.55 0.15 19.74
C VAL A 116 21.01 -0.24 19.76
N ILE A 117 21.68 0.06 20.88
CA ILE A 117 23.02 -0.47 21.20
C ILE A 117 22.83 -1.56 22.24
N ARG A 118 23.18 -2.80 21.90
CA ARG A 118 23.23 -3.95 22.83
C ARG A 118 24.56 -4.68 22.63
N ASN A 119 25.23 -5.07 23.70
CA ASN A 119 26.57 -5.70 23.64
C ASN A 119 27.60 -4.91 22.80
N ASN A 120 27.58 -3.58 22.87
CA ASN A 120 28.42 -2.69 22.06
C ASN A 120 28.22 -2.81 20.53
N GLN A 121 27.08 -3.37 20.09
CA GLN A 121 26.71 -3.50 18.67
C GLN A 121 25.43 -2.71 18.41
N LYS A 122 25.40 -2.00 17.28
CA LYS A 122 24.18 -1.34 16.80
C LYS A 122 23.28 -2.40 16.17
N LEU A 123 22.05 -2.48 16.64
CA LEU A 123 21.04 -3.44 16.15
C LEU A 123 19.74 -2.70 15.88
N THR A 124 19.03 -3.12 14.83
CA THR A 124 17.64 -2.71 14.59
C THR A 124 16.72 -3.78 15.15
N ILE A 125 15.85 -3.40 16.06
CA ILE A 125 14.88 -4.31 16.69
C ILE A 125 13.46 -3.75 16.54
N SER A 126 12.46 -4.60 16.75
CA SER A 126 11.08 -4.12 16.91
C SER A 126 10.98 -3.18 18.11
N SER A 127 10.33 -2.01 17.94
CA SER A 127 10.11 -1.07 19.05
C SER A 127 9.37 -1.71 20.22
N GLN A 128 8.61 -2.79 20.00
CA GLN A 128 7.91 -3.54 21.04
C GLN A 128 8.85 -4.34 21.98
N GLU A 129 10.09 -4.59 21.54
CA GLU A 129 11.11 -5.32 22.31
C GLU A 129 11.99 -4.41 23.15
N LEU A 130 11.73 -3.10 23.16
CA LEU A 130 12.43 -2.13 24.00
C LEU A 130 12.07 -2.33 25.47
N VAL A 131 13.10 -2.22 26.31
CA VAL A 131 12.97 -2.34 27.75
C VAL A 131 13.66 -1.18 28.47
N PRO A 132 13.24 -0.81 29.68
CA PRO A 132 13.97 0.18 30.51
C PRO A 132 15.44 -0.20 30.67
N GLY A 133 16.34 0.75 30.35
CA GLY A 133 17.80 0.55 30.33
C GLY A 133 18.39 0.29 28.95
N ASP A 134 17.61 0.07 27.89
CA ASP A 134 18.13 0.04 26.52
C ASP A 134 18.70 1.39 26.09
N ILE A 135 19.76 1.36 25.30
CA ILE A 135 20.35 2.55 24.68
C ILE A 135 19.85 2.66 23.25
N VAL A 136 19.15 3.74 22.94
CA VAL A 136 18.50 3.97 21.64
C VAL A 136 19.17 5.14 20.92
N ILE A 137 19.36 4.99 19.61
CA ILE A 137 19.87 6.04 18.72
C ILE A 137 18.69 6.67 17.98
N LEU A 138 18.64 8.00 17.96
CA LEU A 138 17.67 8.81 17.22
C LEU A 138 18.34 9.61 16.14
N GLU A 139 17.70 9.67 14.98
CA GLU A 139 18.08 10.48 13.83
C GLU A 139 16.88 11.29 13.31
N ALA A 140 17.13 12.34 12.55
CA ALA A 140 16.05 13.12 11.95
C ALA A 140 15.13 12.24 11.10
N GLY A 141 13.80 12.29 11.39
CA GLY A 141 12.79 11.46 10.76
C GLY A 141 12.35 10.25 11.58
N ASP A 142 13.03 9.94 12.68
CA ASP A 142 12.61 8.89 13.59
C ASP A 142 11.52 9.40 14.56
N TYR A 143 10.61 8.50 14.96
CA TYR A 143 9.80 8.70 16.16
C TYR A 143 10.55 8.18 17.39
N VAL A 144 10.40 8.89 18.49
CA VAL A 144 10.88 8.42 19.80
C VAL A 144 10.06 7.20 20.19
N PRO A 145 10.68 6.00 20.31
CA PRO A 145 9.92 4.76 20.50
C PRO A 145 9.49 4.49 21.95
N ALA A 146 10.10 5.18 22.90
CA ALA A 146 9.85 5.04 24.34
C ALA A 146 10.30 6.31 25.08
N ASP A 147 9.84 6.55 26.31
CA ASP A 147 10.34 7.67 27.09
C ASP A 147 11.77 7.42 27.53
N GLY A 148 12.62 8.44 27.47
CA GLY A 148 14.01 8.29 27.81
C GLY A 148 14.75 9.56 28.20
N ARG A 149 15.91 9.35 28.84
CA ARG A 149 16.86 10.39 29.25
C ARG A 149 17.98 10.49 28.22
N ILE A 150 18.18 11.68 27.66
CA ILE A 150 19.22 11.94 26.66
C ILE A 150 20.59 11.81 27.29
N ILE A 151 21.47 11.03 26.68
CA ILE A 151 22.88 10.82 27.06
C ILE A 151 23.79 11.72 26.23
N GLU A 152 23.58 11.71 24.90
CA GLU A 152 24.32 12.52 23.94
C GLU A 152 23.34 13.20 22.99
N SER A 153 23.60 14.45 22.64
CA SER A 153 22.78 15.23 21.71
C SER A 153 23.66 16.04 20.76
N GLN A 154 23.36 15.95 19.47
CA GLN A 154 23.97 16.81 18.45
C GLN A 154 22.86 17.59 17.76
N THR A 155 22.59 18.79 18.32
CA THR A 155 21.55 19.71 17.82
C THR A 155 20.17 19.04 17.64
N LEU A 156 19.81 18.10 18.52
CA LEU A 156 18.51 17.38 18.44
C LEU A 156 17.35 18.35 18.63
N LYS A 157 16.44 18.39 17.66
CA LYS A 157 15.15 19.09 17.75
C LYS A 157 14.01 18.10 17.62
N VAL A 158 13.08 18.15 18.57
CA VAL A 158 11.97 17.21 18.67
C VAL A 158 10.64 17.97 18.75
N VAL A 159 9.63 17.53 17.98
CA VAL A 159 8.26 18.04 18.06
C VAL A 159 7.48 17.18 19.04
N GLU A 160 7.01 17.80 20.12
CA GLU A 160 6.28 17.15 21.22
C GLU A 160 4.80 17.52 21.29
N GLY A 161 4.24 17.95 20.16
CA GLY A 161 2.89 18.48 20.05
C GLY A 161 1.77 17.56 20.56
N MET A 162 1.97 16.23 20.55
CA MET A 162 1.03 15.27 21.14
C MET A 162 0.91 15.38 22.67
N LEU A 163 1.97 15.84 23.33
CA LEU A 163 2.07 15.90 24.80
C LEU A 163 1.88 17.32 25.31
N THR A 164 2.45 18.31 24.62
CA THR A 164 2.46 19.71 25.06
C THR A 164 1.38 20.57 24.38
N GLY A 165 0.85 20.12 23.24
CA GLY A 165 -0.03 20.91 22.38
C GLY A 165 0.71 21.90 21.46
N GLU A 166 2.04 22.05 21.63
CA GLU A 166 2.88 22.97 20.86
C GLU A 166 3.50 22.24 19.66
N SER A 167 3.37 22.82 18.47
CA SER A 167 3.91 22.24 17.23
C SER A 167 5.31 22.73 16.88
N GLU A 168 5.89 23.63 17.67
CA GLU A 168 7.26 24.12 17.44
C GLU A 168 8.31 23.11 17.90
N PRO A 169 9.39 22.90 17.12
CA PRO A 169 10.46 21.99 17.49
C PRO A 169 11.25 22.48 18.72
N VAL A 170 11.34 21.67 19.75
CA VAL A 170 12.09 21.96 20.98
C VAL A 170 13.52 21.48 20.84
N LEU A 171 14.51 22.37 21.06
CA LEU A 171 15.92 21.98 21.13
C LEU A 171 16.18 21.23 22.43
N LYS A 172 16.72 20.02 22.31
CA LYS A 172 17.05 19.15 23.44
C LYS A 172 18.53 19.24 23.83
N ASN A 173 18.81 19.03 25.11
CA ASN A 173 20.16 19.04 25.68
C ASN A 173 20.39 17.85 26.63
N THR A 174 21.57 17.80 27.25
CA THR A 174 21.96 16.73 28.19
C THR A 174 22.04 17.18 29.65
N ASP A 175 21.82 18.49 29.95
CA ASP A 175 22.01 19.05 31.28
C ASP A 175 20.92 18.59 32.27
N ALA A 176 21.28 18.37 33.50
CA ALA A 176 20.33 18.02 34.56
C ALA A 176 19.50 19.26 34.93
N ILE A 177 18.19 19.09 35.13
CA ILE A 177 17.25 20.16 35.47
C ILE A 177 16.94 20.04 36.97
N ASN A 178 17.46 20.97 37.77
CA ASN A 178 17.36 20.90 39.23
C ASN A 178 16.00 21.29 39.81
N GLU A 179 15.18 21.96 39.04
CA GLU A 179 13.87 22.47 39.47
C GLU A 179 12.74 21.55 38.97
N GLU A 180 11.63 21.51 39.69
CA GLU A 180 10.42 20.85 39.20
C GLU A 180 9.88 21.64 38.03
N CYS A 181 9.73 21.00 36.87
CA CYS A 181 9.26 21.63 35.64
C CYS A 181 8.16 20.82 34.96
N ALA A 182 7.38 21.49 34.15
CA ALA A 182 6.35 20.87 33.31
C ALA A 182 6.99 19.94 32.25
N LEU A 183 6.17 19.04 31.69
CA LEU A 183 6.65 18.03 30.75
C LEU A 183 7.37 18.66 29.52
N GLY A 184 6.82 19.76 28.97
CA GLY A 184 7.40 20.47 27.83
C GLY A 184 8.72 21.19 28.12
N ASP A 185 9.04 21.45 29.41
CA ASP A 185 10.28 22.10 29.83
C ASP A 185 11.40 21.10 30.13
N GLN A 186 11.12 19.79 30.07
CA GLN A 186 12.10 18.72 30.27
C GLN A 186 12.96 18.54 29.03
N LYS A 187 13.87 19.51 28.77
CA LYS A 187 14.70 19.55 27.55
C LYS A 187 15.73 18.44 27.47
N ASN A 188 15.97 17.71 28.55
CA ASN A 188 16.89 16.59 28.63
C ASN A 188 16.21 15.21 28.57
N MET A 189 14.90 15.20 28.37
CA MET A 189 14.10 13.98 28.16
C MET A 189 13.56 13.95 26.73
N VAL A 190 13.29 12.75 26.26
CA VAL A 190 12.51 12.48 25.04
C VAL A 190 11.32 11.61 25.41
N PHE A 191 10.20 11.81 24.74
CA PHE A 191 8.93 11.15 25.05
C PHE A 191 8.41 10.35 23.86
N SER A 192 7.88 9.17 24.15
CA SER A 192 7.29 8.26 23.17
C SER A 192 6.28 8.98 22.26
N GLY A 193 6.33 8.70 20.96
CA GLY A 193 5.44 9.30 19.95
C GLY A 193 5.83 10.70 19.50
N SER A 194 6.88 11.30 20.06
CA SER A 194 7.44 12.57 19.61
C SER A 194 8.28 12.38 18.34
N MET A 195 8.35 13.40 17.50
CA MET A 195 9.01 13.34 16.19
C MET A 195 10.35 14.06 16.21
N VAL A 196 11.41 13.41 15.78
CA VAL A 196 12.73 14.03 15.57
C VAL A 196 12.74 14.72 14.22
N VAL A 197 12.86 16.05 14.22
CA VAL A 197 12.87 16.85 12.97
C VAL A 197 14.25 17.27 12.53
N TYR A 198 15.23 17.29 13.46
CA TYR A 198 16.60 17.70 13.15
C TYR A 198 17.61 17.13 14.14
N GLY A 199 18.84 16.85 13.69
CA GLY A 199 19.94 16.38 14.50
C GLY A 199 19.88 14.90 14.83
N ARG A 200 20.73 14.48 15.78
CA ARG A 200 20.81 13.11 16.28
C ARG A 200 21.07 13.07 17.77
N ALA A 201 20.66 11.99 18.42
CA ALA A 201 20.92 11.80 19.84
C ALA A 201 20.99 10.31 20.21
N THR A 202 21.58 10.07 21.37
CA THR A 202 21.52 8.77 22.04
C THR A 202 20.85 8.98 23.39
N PHE A 203 19.88 8.11 23.73
CA PHE A 203 19.16 8.18 24.99
C PHE A 203 19.03 6.80 25.65
N VAL A 204 18.88 6.76 26.99
CA VAL A 204 18.53 5.55 27.73
C VAL A 204 17.02 5.50 27.97
N VAL A 205 16.41 4.36 27.68
CA VAL A 205 14.97 4.14 27.90
C VAL A 205 14.67 4.13 29.40
N THR A 206 13.75 5.00 29.83
CA THR A 206 13.31 5.10 31.24
C THR A 206 11.96 4.46 31.49
N SER A 207 11.05 4.53 30.51
CA SER A 207 9.69 3.98 30.61
C SER A 207 9.22 3.43 29.26
N THR A 208 8.42 2.35 29.29
CA THR A 208 7.89 1.66 28.12
C THR A 208 6.39 1.41 28.24
N GLY A 209 5.69 1.28 27.11
CA GLY A 209 4.28 0.92 27.01
C GLY A 209 3.35 1.86 27.78
N MET A 210 2.48 1.29 28.62
CA MET A 210 1.52 2.06 29.42
C MET A 210 2.16 2.94 30.49
N ASN A 211 3.45 2.75 30.79
CA ASN A 211 4.17 3.58 31.75
C ASN A 211 4.78 4.84 31.12
N THR A 212 4.75 4.98 29.80
CA THR A 212 5.15 6.22 29.09
C THR A 212 4.13 7.32 29.33
N GLU A 213 4.52 8.59 29.10
CA GLU A 213 3.57 9.71 29.22
C GLU A 213 2.40 9.57 28.22
N VAL A 214 2.66 9.10 27.00
CA VAL A 214 1.60 8.76 26.03
C VAL A 214 0.73 7.60 26.52
N GLY A 215 1.31 6.60 27.18
CA GLY A 215 0.55 5.50 27.77
C GLY A 215 -0.42 5.94 28.85
N LYS A 216 -0.02 6.88 29.70
CA LYS A 216 -0.90 7.48 30.74
C LYS A 216 -2.06 8.26 30.11
N ILE A 217 -1.82 8.95 29.00
CA ILE A 217 -2.89 9.68 28.24
C ILE A 217 -3.82 8.70 27.53
N ALA A 218 -3.28 7.61 26.97
CA ALA A 218 -4.07 6.59 26.29
C ALA A 218 -5.11 5.92 27.20
N ASP A 219 -4.78 5.71 28.46
CA ASP A 219 -5.70 5.18 29.48
C ASP A 219 -6.91 6.12 29.69
N LEU A 220 -6.71 7.43 29.55
CA LEU A 220 -7.75 8.45 29.64
C LEU A 220 -8.61 8.56 28.36
N LEU A 221 -8.09 8.14 27.21
CA LEU A 221 -8.70 8.26 25.88
C LEU A 221 -9.39 6.98 25.38
N GLU A 222 -9.57 5.97 26.22
CA GLU A 222 -10.13 4.64 25.85
C GLU A 222 -11.53 4.64 25.19
N THR A 223 -12.13 5.81 24.93
CA THR A 223 -13.50 5.96 24.42
C THR A 223 -13.64 6.21 22.91
N ALA A 224 -12.55 6.39 22.16
CA ALA A 224 -12.62 6.62 20.72
C ALA A 224 -12.75 5.29 19.94
N GLY A 225 -13.99 4.94 19.57
CA GLY A 225 -14.28 3.75 18.76
C GLY A 225 -13.59 3.73 17.38
N ASN A 226 -13.48 2.55 16.77
CA ASN A 226 -12.99 2.39 15.41
C ASN A 226 -13.88 3.17 14.44
N LYS A 227 -13.31 4.07 13.64
CA LYS A 227 -14.04 4.76 12.56
C LYS A 227 -14.40 3.75 11.47
N GLN A 228 -15.67 3.77 11.06
CA GLN A 228 -16.15 2.98 9.92
C GLN A 228 -15.54 3.47 8.61
N THR A 229 -15.48 2.58 7.60
CA THR A 229 -15.08 2.99 6.25
C THR A 229 -16.21 3.77 5.56
N PRO A 230 -15.92 4.67 4.59
CA PRO A 230 -16.95 5.37 3.83
C PRO A 230 -17.98 4.44 3.19
N LEU A 231 -17.54 3.27 2.76
CA LEU A 231 -18.42 2.22 2.22
C LEU A 231 -19.35 1.66 3.30
N GLN A 232 -18.83 1.40 4.51
CA GLN A 232 -19.64 0.91 5.63
C GLN A 232 -20.70 1.94 6.03
N GLU A 233 -20.33 3.24 6.12
CA GLU A 233 -21.28 4.31 6.40
C GLU A 233 -22.40 4.41 5.35
N LYS A 234 -22.04 4.31 4.05
CA LYS A 234 -23.02 4.29 2.96
C LYS A 234 -23.92 3.05 3.00
N LEU A 235 -23.38 1.90 3.39
CA LEU A 235 -24.15 0.66 3.54
C LEU A 235 -25.08 0.73 4.73
N ASP A 236 -24.67 1.31 5.84
CA ASP A 236 -25.51 1.50 7.03
C ASP A 236 -26.66 2.46 6.74
N ASP A 237 -26.40 3.59 6.04
CA ASP A 237 -27.47 4.52 5.61
C ASP A 237 -28.44 3.86 4.63
N PHE A 238 -27.90 3.11 3.67
CA PHE A 238 -28.70 2.33 2.75
C PHE A 238 -29.52 1.25 3.48
N GLY A 239 -28.91 0.50 4.42
CA GLY A 239 -29.59 -0.50 5.25
C GLY A 239 -30.77 0.08 6.03
N LYS A 240 -30.62 1.27 6.62
CA LYS A 240 -31.70 1.99 7.30
C LYS A 240 -32.85 2.33 6.36
N LYS A 241 -32.56 2.89 5.17
CA LYS A 241 -33.59 3.23 4.16
C LYS A 241 -34.32 2.00 3.67
N LEU A 242 -33.58 0.91 3.42
CA LEU A 242 -34.14 -0.38 3.02
C LEU A 242 -35.02 -0.97 4.12
N GLY A 243 -34.57 -0.94 5.38
CA GLY A 243 -35.34 -1.42 6.53
C GLY A 243 -36.69 -0.71 6.64
N ILE A 244 -36.71 0.61 6.48
CA ILE A 244 -37.96 1.39 6.49
C ILE A 244 -38.88 0.94 5.34
N ALA A 245 -38.36 0.78 4.12
CA ALA A 245 -39.13 0.33 2.96
C ALA A 245 -39.74 -1.08 3.18
N ILE A 246 -38.95 -1.97 3.78
CA ILE A 246 -39.39 -3.35 4.10
C ILE A 246 -40.47 -3.37 5.15
N VAL A 247 -40.37 -2.54 6.22
CA VAL A 247 -41.43 -2.41 7.25
C VAL A 247 -42.74 -1.93 6.63
N PHE A 248 -42.69 -0.95 5.71
CA PHE A 248 -43.86 -0.52 4.96
C PHE A 248 -44.47 -1.63 4.10
N LEU A 249 -43.60 -2.40 3.39
CA LEU A 249 -44.04 -3.53 2.58
C LEU A 249 -44.67 -4.63 3.42
N ALA A 250 -44.05 -4.99 4.54
CA ALA A 250 -44.61 -5.97 5.48
C ALA A 250 -45.96 -5.53 6.06
N GLY A 251 -46.06 -4.27 6.46
CA GLY A 251 -47.34 -3.69 6.93
C GLY A 251 -48.45 -3.67 5.85
N PHE A 252 -48.06 -3.41 4.59
CA PHE A 252 -48.97 -3.47 3.45
C PHE A 252 -49.49 -4.92 3.23
N ILE A 253 -48.57 -5.90 3.24
CA ILE A 253 -48.96 -7.32 3.07
C ILE A 253 -49.81 -7.81 4.24
N PHE A 254 -49.46 -7.43 5.46
CA PHE A 254 -50.29 -7.73 6.65
C PHE A 254 -51.71 -7.20 6.49
N ALA A 255 -51.87 -5.92 6.16
CA ALA A 255 -53.17 -5.31 5.96
C ALA A 255 -53.95 -5.99 4.83
N LEU A 256 -53.29 -6.36 3.73
CA LEU A 256 -53.91 -7.04 2.61
C LEU A 256 -54.41 -8.43 2.99
N GLU A 257 -53.61 -9.22 3.71
CA GLU A 257 -53.98 -10.56 4.20
C GLU A 257 -55.16 -10.51 5.17
N VAL A 258 -55.15 -9.58 6.13
CA VAL A 258 -56.26 -9.38 7.07
C VAL A 258 -57.51 -8.93 6.32
N PHE A 259 -57.42 -8.02 5.34
CA PHE A 259 -58.57 -7.58 4.53
C PHE A 259 -59.20 -8.71 3.72
N ARG A 260 -58.41 -9.72 3.35
CA ARG A 260 -58.89 -10.91 2.64
C ARG A 260 -59.54 -12.00 3.58
N GLY A 261 -59.61 -11.71 4.88
CA GLY A 261 -60.17 -12.63 5.86
C GLY A 261 -59.18 -13.66 6.41
N GLY A 262 -57.86 -13.44 6.22
CA GLY A 262 -56.84 -14.23 6.86
C GLY A 262 -56.85 -14.10 8.37
N ASP A 263 -56.43 -15.15 9.08
CA ASP A 263 -56.24 -15.08 10.53
C ASP A 263 -55.22 -14.05 10.93
N LEU A 264 -55.55 -13.19 11.89
CA LEU A 264 -54.78 -12.03 12.29
C LEU A 264 -53.34 -12.42 12.70
N MET A 265 -53.20 -13.53 13.45
CA MET A 265 -51.91 -13.98 13.96
C MET A 265 -51.01 -14.56 12.85
N ASN A 266 -51.61 -15.42 12.00
CA ASN A 266 -50.89 -16.01 10.87
C ASN A 266 -50.44 -14.93 9.87
N SER A 267 -51.28 -13.93 9.59
CA SER A 267 -50.93 -12.78 8.74
C SER A 267 -49.85 -11.93 9.36
N PHE A 268 -49.82 -11.72 10.66
CA PHE A 268 -48.79 -10.99 11.38
C PHE A 268 -47.44 -11.73 11.34
N MET A 269 -47.46 -13.04 11.64
CA MET A 269 -46.24 -13.87 11.57
C MET A 269 -45.66 -13.92 10.16
N PHE A 270 -46.50 -14.01 9.16
CA PHE A 270 -46.07 -14.01 7.76
C PHE A 270 -45.43 -12.65 7.35
N ALA A 271 -46.04 -11.55 7.77
CA ALA A 271 -45.47 -10.21 7.52
C ALA A 271 -44.07 -10.03 8.17
N ILE A 272 -43.92 -10.53 9.42
CA ILE A 272 -42.60 -10.55 10.08
C ILE A 272 -41.61 -11.40 9.31
N ALA A 273 -42.00 -12.59 8.88
CA ALA A 273 -41.14 -13.49 8.13
C ALA A 273 -40.62 -12.84 6.83
N ILE A 274 -41.49 -12.11 6.12
CA ILE A 274 -41.13 -11.35 4.93
C ILE A 274 -40.14 -10.22 5.28
N ALA A 275 -40.40 -9.49 6.35
CA ALA A 275 -39.52 -8.42 6.78
C ALA A 275 -38.09 -8.92 7.05
N VAL A 276 -37.99 -10.05 7.75
CA VAL A 276 -36.70 -10.69 8.04
C VAL A 276 -36.04 -11.26 6.77
N ALA A 277 -36.80 -11.92 5.90
CA ALA A 277 -36.28 -12.51 4.66
C ALA A 277 -35.78 -11.45 3.66
N ALA A 278 -36.30 -10.24 3.73
CA ALA A 278 -35.93 -9.17 2.78
C ALA A 278 -34.64 -8.45 3.13
N ILE A 279 -34.12 -8.54 4.38
CA ILE A 279 -32.93 -7.86 4.86
C ILE A 279 -31.71 -8.81 4.77
N PRO A 280 -30.66 -8.45 4.03
CA PRO A 280 -29.44 -9.25 3.96
C PRO A 280 -28.56 -9.00 5.20
N GLU A 281 -28.77 -9.75 6.28
CA GLU A 281 -28.06 -9.59 7.57
C GLU A 281 -26.54 -9.74 7.45
N ALA A 282 -26.06 -10.60 6.54
CA ALA A 282 -24.63 -10.87 6.36
C ALA A 282 -23.86 -9.76 5.63
N LEU A 283 -24.52 -8.69 5.15
CA LEU A 283 -23.91 -7.71 4.24
C LEU A 283 -22.67 -7.03 4.82
N THR A 284 -22.74 -6.49 6.03
CA THR A 284 -21.64 -5.78 6.69
C THR A 284 -20.44 -6.72 6.94
N SER A 285 -20.73 -7.94 7.39
CA SER A 285 -19.69 -8.97 7.61
C SER A 285 -18.98 -9.37 6.31
N ILE A 286 -19.73 -9.54 5.22
CA ILE A 286 -19.19 -9.87 3.90
C ILE A 286 -18.24 -8.78 3.43
N VAL A 287 -18.65 -7.51 3.52
CA VAL A 287 -17.81 -6.38 3.11
C VAL A 287 -16.50 -6.36 3.90
N THR A 288 -16.56 -6.54 5.22
CA THR A 288 -15.37 -6.57 6.07
C THR A 288 -14.44 -7.73 5.70
N ILE A 289 -14.97 -8.93 5.46
CA ILE A 289 -14.19 -10.10 5.05
C ILE A 289 -13.51 -9.86 3.68
N VAL A 290 -14.23 -9.28 2.72
CA VAL A 290 -13.71 -9.01 1.38
C VAL A 290 -12.62 -7.93 1.42
N LEU A 291 -12.80 -6.85 2.20
CA LEU A 291 -11.78 -5.84 2.44
C LEU A 291 -10.53 -6.45 3.08
N ALA A 292 -10.71 -7.24 4.15
CA ALA A 292 -9.60 -7.92 4.83
C ALA A 292 -8.86 -8.91 3.91
N SER A 293 -9.58 -9.59 3.01
CA SER A 293 -8.96 -10.42 1.97
C SER A 293 -8.16 -9.59 0.97
N GLY A 294 -8.69 -8.45 0.56
CA GLY A 294 -8.01 -7.50 -0.33
C GLY A 294 -6.69 -7.02 0.26
N THR A 295 -6.69 -6.63 1.55
CA THR A 295 -5.46 -6.21 2.25
C THR A 295 -4.41 -7.33 2.29
N ASN A 296 -4.84 -8.58 2.51
CA ASN A 296 -3.93 -9.71 2.51
C ASN A 296 -3.31 -9.99 1.11
N ILE A 297 -4.09 -9.78 0.05
CA ILE A 297 -3.57 -9.86 -1.33
C ILE A 297 -2.57 -8.74 -1.60
N MET A 298 -2.86 -7.51 -1.16
CA MET A 298 -1.97 -6.34 -1.30
C MET A 298 -0.66 -6.56 -0.53
N ALA A 299 -0.72 -7.07 0.70
CA ALA A 299 0.47 -7.38 1.49
C ALA A 299 1.38 -8.41 0.81
N LYS A 300 0.80 -9.46 0.19
CA LYS A 300 1.56 -10.42 -0.62
C LYS A 300 2.20 -9.81 -1.87
N LYS A 301 1.66 -8.68 -2.34
CA LYS A 301 2.19 -7.89 -3.45
C LYS A 301 2.99 -6.67 -2.96
N GLN A 302 3.64 -6.78 -1.80
CA GLN A 302 4.53 -5.76 -1.23
C GLN A 302 3.86 -4.42 -0.85
N SER A 303 2.52 -4.41 -0.66
CA SER A 303 1.76 -3.22 -0.25
C SER A 303 1.10 -3.46 1.10
N ILE A 304 1.62 -2.85 2.17
CA ILE A 304 1.07 -2.96 3.52
C ILE A 304 0.01 -1.88 3.72
N ILE A 305 -1.23 -2.28 3.93
CA ILE A 305 -2.34 -1.36 4.22
C ILE A 305 -2.40 -1.10 5.73
N ARG A 306 -2.26 0.14 6.13
CA ARG A 306 -2.37 0.58 7.54
C ARG A 306 -3.79 0.97 7.92
N LYS A 307 -4.59 1.46 6.97
CA LYS A 307 -5.98 1.90 7.18
C LYS A 307 -6.91 1.16 6.21
N LEU A 308 -7.85 0.36 6.70
CA LEU A 308 -8.80 -0.40 5.86
C LEU A 308 -9.53 0.43 4.79
N PRO A 309 -9.97 1.69 5.09
CA PRO A 309 -10.59 2.53 4.08
C PRO A 309 -9.74 2.74 2.82
N ALA A 310 -8.40 2.67 2.95
CA ALA A 310 -7.50 2.86 1.82
C ALA A 310 -7.69 1.83 0.70
N VAL A 311 -8.10 0.59 1.02
CA VAL A 311 -8.34 -0.46 0.00
C VAL A 311 -9.44 -0.04 -0.97
N GLU A 312 -10.50 0.54 -0.45
CA GLU A 312 -11.62 1.05 -1.27
C GLU A 312 -11.21 2.29 -2.05
N THR A 313 -10.55 3.23 -1.36
CA THR A 313 -10.16 4.52 -1.93
C THR A 313 -9.13 4.33 -3.05
N LEU A 314 -8.18 3.38 -2.90
CA LEU A 314 -7.24 2.98 -3.95
C LEU A 314 -7.95 2.62 -5.26
N GLY A 315 -9.02 1.84 -5.18
CA GLY A 315 -9.81 1.48 -6.36
C GLY A 315 -10.47 2.66 -7.09
N SER A 316 -10.57 3.81 -6.45
CA SER A 316 -11.15 5.05 -6.97
C SER A 316 -10.09 6.09 -7.37
N THR A 317 -8.80 5.80 -7.17
CA THR A 317 -7.70 6.73 -7.46
C THR A 317 -7.77 7.25 -8.89
N SER A 318 -7.73 8.57 -9.01
CA SER A 318 -7.80 9.30 -10.28
C SER A 318 -6.49 10.00 -10.62
N VAL A 319 -5.70 10.35 -9.60
CA VAL A 319 -4.42 11.04 -9.74
C VAL A 319 -3.41 10.41 -8.79
N ILE A 320 -2.20 10.16 -9.28
CA ILE A 320 -1.06 9.74 -8.47
C ILE A 320 -0.01 10.84 -8.53
N CYS A 321 0.23 11.50 -7.40
CA CYS A 321 1.34 12.41 -7.20
C CYS A 321 2.50 11.59 -6.64
N THR A 322 3.54 11.39 -7.42
CA THR A 322 4.65 10.51 -7.06
C THR A 322 5.96 11.29 -6.94
N ASP A 323 6.73 11.02 -5.89
CA ASP A 323 8.11 11.48 -5.84
C ASP A 323 8.94 10.74 -6.90
N LYS A 324 10.00 11.37 -7.37
CA LYS A 324 10.90 10.78 -8.36
C LYS A 324 11.83 9.76 -7.72
N THR A 325 12.61 10.24 -6.72
CA THR A 325 13.74 9.50 -6.15
C THR A 325 13.27 8.31 -5.33
N GLY A 326 13.84 7.14 -5.59
CA GLY A 326 13.51 5.91 -4.88
C GLY A 326 12.18 5.26 -5.28
N THR A 327 11.21 6.02 -5.84
CA THR A 327 9.90 5.51 -6.25
C THR A 327 9.85 5.21 -7.76
N LEU A 328 10.12 6.21 -8.59
CA LEU A 328 10.18 6.04 -10.05
C LEU A 328 11.57 5.59 -10.50
N THR A 329 12.60 5.97 -9.75
CA THR A 329 13.99 5.64 -10.00
C THR A 329 14.52 4.64 -8.97
N GLN A 330 15.70 4.08 -9.24
CA GLN A 330 16.29 3.04 -8.41
C GLN A 330 16.87 3.55 -7.09
N ASN A 331 16.98 4.87 -6.91
CA ASN A 331 17.72 5.53 -5.83
C ASN A 331 19.19 5.10 -5.80
N LYS A 332 19.77 4.85 -6.97
CA LYS A 332 21.12 4.35 -7.15
C LYS A 332 21.77 5.09 -8.31
N MET A 333 22.75 5.93 -7.99
CA MET A 333 23.52 6.61 -9.04
C MET A 333 24.26 5.57 -9.88
N THR A 334 24.22 5.72 -11.20
CA THR A 334 24.83 4.80 -12.15
C THR A 334 25.57 5.60 -13.23
N VAL A 335 26.82 5.30 -13.48
CA VAL A 335 27.57 5.88 -14.60
C VAL A 335 27.02 5.29 -15.90
N VAL A 336 26.50 6.14 -16.77
CA VAL A 336 25.86 5.73 -18.04
C VAL A 336 26.70 6.09 -19.25
N GLU A 337 27.50 7.13 -19.17
CA GLU A 337 28.36 7.57 -20.28
C GLU A 337 29.68 8.12 -19.76
N THR A 338 30.74 7.94 -20.54
CA THR A 338 32.04 8.51 -20.31
C THR A 338 32.47 9.29 -21.57
N TYR A 339 33.25 10.33 -21.39
CA TYR A 339 33.78 11.11 -22.49
C TYR A 339 35.30 11.32 -22.36
N LEU A 340 36.00 10.94 -23.41
CA LEU A 340 37.45 11.14 -23.59
C LEU A 340 37.68 11.97 -24.87
N TYR A 341 38.61 12.94 -24.83
CA TYR A 341 38.91 13.80 -25.97
C TYR A 341 39.76 13.02 -27.01
N GLY A 342 39.22 12.78 -28.22
CA GLY A 342 39.93 12.04 -29.25
C GLY A 342 39.19 11.99 -30.60
N PRO A 343 39.76 11.37 -31.64
CA PRO A 343 39.23 11.36 -33.00
C PRO A 343 37.91 10.55 -33.17
N ASP A 344 37.54 9.74 -32.22
CA ASP A 344 36.29 8.93 -32.22
C ASP A 344 35.35 9.32 -31.07
N SER A 345 35.41 10.54 -30.60
CA SER A 345 34.62 11.05 -29.45
C SER A 345 33.08 10.86 -29.60
N ASP A 346 32.58 10.73 -30.83
CA ASP A 346 31.16 10.55 -31.13
C ASP A 346 30.66 9.09 -31.04
N LYS A 347 31.53 8.11 -30.78
CA LYS A 347 31.19 6.67 -30.85
C LYS A 347 31.30 5.90 -29.56
N PHE A 348 31.65 6.55 -28.43
CA PHE A 348 31.80 5.86 -27.14
C PHE A 348 30.47 5.64 -26.44
N ASN A 349 29.66 4.70 -26.95
CA ASN A 349 28.55 4.07 -26.26
C ASN A 349 28.95 2.65 -25.84
N GLY A 350 29.65 2.52 -24.72
CA GLY A 350 29.95 1.24 -24.08
C GLY A 350 31.17 0.53 -24.65
N PHE A 351 32.13 0.27 -23.79
CA PHE A 351 33.35 -0.49 -24.10
C PHE A 351 33.05 -1.97 -24.31
N GLU A 352 33.53 -2.56 -25.44
CA GLU A 352 33.84 -3.99 -25.47
C GLU A 352 35.24 -4.19 -24.83
N TYR A 353 35.23 -4.61 -23.58
CA TYR A 353 36.44 -4.91 -22.81
C TYR A 353 37.14 -6.16 -23.33
N ASN A 354 38.43 -6.03 -23.65
CA ASN A 354 39.26 -7.16 -23.99
C ASN A 354 39.84 -7.80 -22.70
N LYS A 355 39.32 -8.98 -22.29
CA LYS A 355 39.69 -9.71 -21.07
C LYS A 355 41.17 -10.07 -20.89
N ASN A 356 42.01 -9.82 -21.88
CA ASN A 356 43.45 -10.20 -21.88
C ASN A 356 44.36 -9.02 -21.58
N TYR A 357 43.84 -7.91 -21.03
CA TYR A 357 44.59 -6.71 -20.74
C TYR A 357 45.04 -6.71 -19.29
N ASP A 358 46.39 -6.75 -19.04
CA ASP A 358 46.97 -6.54 -17.72
C ASP A 358 46.95 -5.01 -17.45
N PHE A 359 45.96 -4.57 -16.67
CA PHE A 359 45.68 -3.16 -16.41
C PHE A 359 46.80 -2.43 -15.67
N LEU A 360 47.72 -3.19 -15.04
CA LEU A 360 48.79 -2.68 -14.17
C LEU A 360 50.16 -2.72 -14.85
N ASN A 361 50.35 -3.50 -15.91
CA ASN A 361 51.66 -3.66 -16.59
C ASN A 361 51.61 -3.18 -18.04
N VAL A 362 51.52 -1.87 -18.29
CA VAL A 362 51.77 -1.29 -19.61
C VAL A 362 53.22 -0.88 -19.68
N GLU A 363 54.13 -1.78 -20.04
CA GLU A 363 55.45 -1.38 -20.46
C GLU A 363 55.39 -0.54 -21.74
N ASP A 364 56.21 0.50 -21.83
CA ASP A 364 56.46 1.31 -23.02
C ASP A 364 56.88 0.44 -24.21
N THR A 365 55.91 -0.11 -24.94
CA THR A 365 56.22 -0.84 -26.15
C THR A 365 56.27 0.07 -27.37
N SER A 366 57.39 0.79 -27.53
CA SER A 366 57.88 1.24 -28.81
C SER A 366 58.58 0.10 -29.52
N SER A 367 57.90 -0.94 -29.98
CA SER A 367 58.39 -1.82 -31.08
C SER A 367 57.32 -2.83 -31.49
N SER A 368 56.87 -2.63 -32.74
CA SER A 368 56.46 -3.62 -33.73
C SER A 368 55.88 -5.00 -33.34
N HIS A 369 54.64 -5.26 -33.62
CA HIS A 369 54.12 -6.16 -34.66
C HIS A 369 52.65 -6.49 -34.55
N SER A 370 52.00 -6.30 -35.69
CA SER A 370 50.84 -7.05 -36.26
C SER A 370 49.42 -6.89 -35.69
N ASN A 371 48.67 -6.18 -36.48
CA ASN A 371 47.29 -6.45 -36.93
C ASN A 371 46.43 -7.37 -36.09
N GLU A 372 45.58 -6.74 -35.25
CA GLU A 372 44.16 -7.05 -35.20
C GLU A 372 43.51 -5.88 -34.46
N ILE A 373 42.72 -5.10 -35.19
CA ILE A 373 41.74 -4.12 -34.85
C ILE A 373 41.78 -3.66 -33.36
N ALA A 374 42.86 -2.93 -33.04
CA ALA A 374 42.87 -2.07 -31.86
C ALA A 374 42.21 -0.78 -32.29
N VAL A 375 41.24 -0.27 -31.52
CA VAL A 375 41.11 1.18 -31.38
C VAL A 375 42.38 1.62 -30.62
N ALA A 376 43.48 1.50 -31.33
CA ALA A 376 44.79 1.83 -30.83
C ALA A 376 44.92 3.35 -30.76
N GLY A 377 45.03 3.88 -29.57
CA GLY A 377 45.40 5.25 -29.41
C GLY A 377 44.96 6.04 -28.20
N CYS A 378 44.17 5.47 -27.24
CA CYS A 378 43.75 6.20 -26.04
C CYS A 378 43.91 5.38 -24.74
N MET A 379 44.85 4.45 -24.71
CA MET A 379 45.02 3.51 -23.59
C MET A 379 45.41 4.17 -22.27
N LEU A 380 46.29 5.14 -22.28
CA LEU A 380 46.75 5.85 -21.09
C LEU A 380 45.66 6.77 -20.54
N GLN A 381 44.92 7.44 -21.42
CA GLN A 381 43.81 8.31 -21.02
C GLN A 381 42.70 7.52 -20.34
N GLU A 382 42.32 6.39 -20.89
CA GLU A 382 41.33 5.48 -20.34
C GLU A 382 41.77 4.88 -18.99
N ARG A 383 43.02 4.40 -18.94
CA ARG A 383 43.64 3.91 -17.70
C ARG A 383 43.56 4.94 -16.59
N TYR A 384 43.94 6.19 -16.88
CA TYR A 384 43.90 7.25 -15.87
C TYR A 384 42.48 7.65 -15.48
N LEU A 385 41.49 7.61 -16.38
CA LEU A 385 40.10 7.84 -16.02
C LEU A 385 39.60 6.78 -15.02
N ASN A 386 39.85 5.51 -15.29
CA ASN A 386 39.47 4.40 -14.42
C ASN A 386 40.22 4.43 -13.08
N LEU A 387 41.56 4.65 -13.10
CA LEU A 387 42.32 4.75 -11.88
C LEU A 387 41.87 5.95 -11.03
N SER A 388 41.62 7.13 -11.64
CA SER A 388 41.14 8.28 -10.90
C SER A 388 39.75 8.05 -10.29
N SER A 389 38.86 7.31 -10.96
CA SER A 389 37.54 6.99 -10.42
C SER A 389 37.59 6.03 -9.23
N ILE A 390 38.58 5.11 -9.21
CA ILE A 390 38.79 4.13 -8.15
C ILE A 390 39.59 4.70 -6.97
N LEU A 391 40.68 5.43 -7.26
CA LEU A 391 41.64 5.85 -6.25
C LEU A 391 41.26 7.17 -5.57
N CYS A 392 40.66 8.10 -6.34
CA CYS A 392 40.12 9.35 -5.78
C CYS A 392 38.68 9.12 -5.32
N ASN A 393 38.50 8.21 -4.33
CA ASN A 393 37.18 7.70 -3.94
C ASN A 393 37.26 7.07 -2.54
N ASP A 394 36.28 7.35 -1.65
CA ASP A 394 36.24 6.88 -0.27
C ASP A 394 35.15 5.81 -0.06
N SER A 395 34.34 5.53 -1.08
CA SER A 395 33.26 4.54 -0.99
C SER A 395 33.79 3.11 -1.15
N ASP A 396 33.06 2.15 -0.60
CA ASP A 396 33.39 0.73 -0.66
C ASP A 396 32.12 -0.12 -0.84
N VAL A 397 32.32 -1.37 -1.25
CA VAL A 397 31.27 -2.40 -1.28
C VAL A 397 31.76 -3.59 -0.47
N ASN A 398 31.06 -3.92 0.62
CA ASN A 398 31.45 -5.02 1.50
C ASN A 398 31.26 -6.40 0.81
N GLU A 399 31.71 -7.49 1.47
CA GLU A 399 31.57 -8.86 0.94
C GLU A 399 30.12 -9.33 0.76
N GLU A 400 29.17 -8.70 1.46
CA GLU A 400 27.75 -8.99 1.36
C GLU A 400 27.06 -8.17 0.24
N GLY A 401 27.83 -7.33 -0.49
CA GLY A 401 27.31 -6.48 -1.56
C GLY A 401 26.65 -5.19 -1.05
N VAL A 402 26.84 -4.84 0.23
CA VAL A 402 26.29 -3.58 0.79
C VAL A 402 27.22 -2.44 0.42
N GLU A 403 26.65 -1.42 -0.21
CA GLU A 403 27.32 -0.20 -0.63
C GLU A 403 27.54 0.74 0.56
N ILE A 404 28.74 1.28 0.72
CA ILE A 404 29.15 2.16 1.82
C ILE A 404 29.78 3.40 1.23
N GLY A 405 29.23 4.59 1.54
CA GLY A 405 29.78 5.87 1.10
C GLY A 405 28.78 6.77 0.37
N ASP A 406 29.30 7.81 -0.28
CA ASP A 406 28.46 8.74 -1.07
C ASP A 406 27.95 8.04 -2.34
N PRO A 407 26.66 8.15 -2.68
CA PRO A 407 26.07 7.50 -3.84
C PRO A 407 26.78 7.81 -5.18
N THR A 408 27.33 9.02 -5.32
CA THR A 408 28.09 9.43 -6.49
C THR A 408 29.41 8.66 -6.60
N GLU A 409 30.07 8.43 -5.47
CA GLU A 409 31.32 7.67 -5.40
C GLU A 409 31.09 6.18 -5.55
N VAL A 410 30.03 5.64 -4.94
CA VAL A 410 29.59 4.26 -5.12
C VAL A 410 29.31 3.95 -6.60
N ALA A 411 28.74 4.90 -7.33
CA ALA A 411 28.50 4.76 -8.78
C ALA A 411 29.79 4.51 -9.57
N LEU A 412 30.89 5.13 -9.16
CA LEU A 412 32.20 4.94 -9.79
C LEU A 412 32.78 3.55 -9.49
N ILE A 413 32.62 3.05 -8.26
CA ILE A 413 33.02 1.69 -7.88
C ILE A 413 32.19 0.64 -8.62
N ASN A 414 30.87 0.82 -8.70
CA ASN A 414 29.97 -0.05 -9.46
C ASN A 414 30.32 -0.06 -10.97
N TYR A 415 30.72 1.10 -11.50
CA TYR A 415 31.22 1.20 -12.87
C TYR A 415 32.47 0.35 -13.06
N ALA A 416 33.46 0.47 -12.18
CA ALA A 416 34.67 -0.35 -12.22
C ALA A 416 34.34 -1.85 -12.16
N GLN A 417 33.48 -2.28 -11.24
CA GLN A 417 33.04 -3.68 -11.13
C GLN A 417 32.31 -4.18 -12.39
N LYS A 418 31.51 -3.35 -13.03
CA LYS A 418 30.81 -3.70 -14.28
C LYS A 418 31.77 -4.06 -15.41
N TYR A 419 32.98 -3.52 -15.39
CA TYR A 419 34.06 -3.79 -16.35
C TYR A 419 35.09 -4.79 -15.82
N ASP A 420 34.73 -5.60 -14.81
CA ASP A 420 35.58 -6.63 -14.20
C ASP A 420 36.90 -6.08 -13.61
N LEU A 421 36.93 -4.79 -13.21
CA LEU A 421 38.09 -4.18 -12.55
C LEU A 421 38.02 -4.51 -11.05
N ASP A 422 39.04 -5.19 -10.55
CA ASP A 422 39.16 -5.44 -9.11
C ASP A 422 39.71 -4.18 -8.40
N TYR A 423 38.78 -3.27 -8.05
CA TYR A 423 39.13 -2.01 -7.41
C TYR A 423 39.83 -2.20 -6.05
N LYS A 424 39.61 -3.32 -5.33
CA LYS A 424 40.29 -3.59 -4.07
C LYS A 424 41.78 -3.88 -4.28
N SER A 425 42.09 -4.79 -5.18
CA SER A 425 43.47 -5.06 -5.59
C SER A 425 44.15 -3.82 -6.13
N ILE A 426 43.48 -3.02 -6.95
CA ILE A 426 44.02 -1.75 -7.47
C ILE A 426 44.36 -0.76 -6.33
N ARG A 427 43.50 -0.65 -5.30
CA ARG A 427 43.76 0.21 -4.13
C ARG A 427 44.93 -0.30 -3.28
N GLU A 428 45.11 -1.61 -3.17
CA GLU A 428 46.23 -2.23 -2.46
C GLU A 428 47.56 -2.01 -3.17
N GLU A 429 47.58 -2.08 -4.50
CA GLU A 429 48.78 -1.85 -5.30
C GLU A 429 49.14 -0.38 -5.48
N CYS A 430 48.13 0.50 -5.61
CA CYS A 430 48.27 1.94 -5.79
C CYS A 430 48.00 2.68 -4.48
N LEU A 431 48.88 2.57 -3.51
CA LEU A 431 48.69 3.12 -2.18
C LEU A 431 48.42 4.62 -2.17
N ARG A 432 47.38 5.05 -1.46
CA ARG A 432 47.14 6.48 -1.18
C ARG A 432 48.15 6.99 -0.18
N ILE A 433 48.90 8.04 -0.58
CA ILE A 433 49.94 8.68 0.23
C ILE A 433 49.39 9.87 0.98
N ALA A 434 48.57 10.70 0.29
CA ALA A 434 47.99 11.89 0.85
C ALA A 434 46.64 12.21 0.19
N GLU A 435 45.85 13.07 0.81
CA GLU A 435 44.55 13.48 0.28
C GLU A 435 44.16 14.90 0.68
N ILE A 436 43.29 15.51 -0.11
CA ILE A 436 42.47 16.66 0.24
C ILE A 436 41.03 16.19 0.13
N PRO A 437 40.33 16.01 1.26
CA PRO A 437 38.94 15.48 1.27
C PRO A 437 37.99 16.35 0.44
N PHE A 438 36.86 15.76 0.04
CA PHE A 438 35.81 16.52 -0.66
C PHE A 438 35.27 17.66 0.21
N ASP A 439 35.15 18.83 -0.41
CA ASP A 439 34.53 20.00 0.17
C ASP A 439 33.48 20.58 -0.77
N SER A 440 32.27 20.84 -0.22
CA SER A 440 31.09 21.28 -1.00
C SER A 440 31.23 22.69 -1.59
N ASP A 441 32.00 23.57 -0.96
CA ASP A 441 32.19 24.93 -1.45
C ASP A 441 33.26 24.95 -2.57
N ARG A 442 34.29 24.15 -2.40
CA ARG A 442 35.34 23.92 -3.39
C ARG A 442 34.89 23.00 -4.54
N LYS A 443 33.98 22.06 -4.27
CA LYS A 443 33.43 21.03 -5.19
C LYS A 443 34.50 20.11 -5.80
N LEU A 444 35.58 19.89 -5.10
CA LEU A 444 36.70 19.05 -5.50
C LEU A 444 37.10 18.06 -4.40
N MET A 445 37.65 16.92 -4.83
CA MET A 445 38.38 15.97 -4.01
C MET A 445 39.68 15.63 -4.71
N THR A 446 40.75 15.49 -3.96
CA THR A 446 42.11 15.20 -4.49
C THR A 446 42.77 14.11 -3.68
N THR A 447 43.39 13.14 -4.35
CA THR A 447 44.21 12.09 -3.71
C THR A 447 45.56 11.99 -4.42
N VAL A 448 46.59 11.64 -3.66
CA VAL A 448 47.95 11.35 -4.19
C VAL A 448 48.21 9.86 -4.00
N ASN A 449 48.46 9.17 -5.08
CA ASN A 449 48.69 7.73 -5.09
C ASN A 449 50.01 7.35 -5.75
N SER A 450 50.69 6.33 -5.22
CA SER A 450 51.89 5.77 -5.81
C SER A 450 51.52 4.75 -6.88
N ILE A 451 51.86 5.03 -8.14
CA ILE A 451 51.52 4.17 -9.29
C ILE A 451 52.80 3.93 -10.10
N ASP A 452 53.19 2.71 -10.28
CA ASP A 452 54.41 2.29 -11.04
C ASP A 452 55.70 3.05 -10.58
N GLY A 453 55.79 3.32 -9.27
CA GLY A 453 56.92 4.05 -8.68
C GLY A 453 56.95 5.57 -8.96
N GLN A 454 55.84 6.14 -9.43
CA GLN A 454 55.62 7.58 -9.57
C GLN A 454 54.43 8.02 -8.72
N ASN A 455 54.53 9.18 -8.09
CA ASN A 455 53.42 9.76 -7.38
C ASN A 455 52.52 10.56 -8.33
N ILE A 456 51.24 10.22 -8.37
CA ILE A 456 50.22 10.83 -9.21
C ILE A 456 49.15 11.41 -8.33
N MET A 457 48.88 12.70 -8.48
CA MET A 457 47.79 13.39 -7.88
C MET A 457 46.57 13.33 -8.81
N PHE A 458 45.48 12.72 -8.35
CA PHE A 458 44.18 12.73 -9.03
C PHE A 458 43.26 13.71 -8.38
N THR A 459 42.54 14.49 -9.17
CA THR A 459 41.51 15.41 -8.72
C THR A 459 40.23 15.15 -9.48
N LYS A 460 39.13 14.94 -8.74
CA LYS A 460 37.76 14.85 -9.31
C LYS A 460 36.85 15.94 -8.79
N GLY A 461 35.88 16.35 -9.60
CA GLY A 461 34.91 17.33 -9.14
C GLY A 461 33.98 17.88 -10.21
N ALA A 462 33.37 19.02 -9.91
CA ALA A 462 32.46 19.69 -10.83
C ALA A 462 33.20 20.15 -12.09
N PRO A 463 32.65 19.88 -13.30
CA PRO A 463 33.31 20.19 -14.55
C PRO A 463 33.71 21.66 -14.69
N ASP A 464 32.85 22.61 -14.30
CA ASP A 464 33.11 24.05 -14.33
C ASP A 464 34.33 24.45 -13.51
N VAL A 465 34.54 23.81 -12.38
CA VAL A 465 35.71 24.08 -11.52
C VAL A 465 36.95 23.41 -12.07
N ILE A 466 36.91 22.13 -12.44
CA ILE A 466 38.05 21.40 -13.00
C ILE A 466 38.54 22.08 -14.28
N PHE A 467 37.66 22.51 -15.18
CA PHE A 467 38.03 23.16 -16.42
C PHE A 467 38.83 24.45 -16.18
N SER A 468 38.51 25.20 -15.15
CA SER A 468 39.21 26.44 -14.79
C SER A 468 40.61 26.21 -14.19
N ARG A 469 40.90 24.98 -13.72
CA ARG A 469 42.14 24.60 -13.05
C ARG A 469 43.06 23.76 -13.94
N CYS A 470 42.58 23.35 -15.13
CA CYS A 470 43.37 22.57 -16.07
C CYS A 470 44.11 23.48 -17.05
N LYS A 471 45.41 23.30 -17.14
CA LYS A 471 46.30 23.95 -18.12
C LYS A 471 46.57 23.08 -19.34
N TYR A 472 46.37 21.76 -19.18
CA TYR A 472 46.58 20.77 -20.20
C TYR A 472 45.42 19.84 -20.31
N ALA A 473 45.27 19.15 -21.46
CA ALA A 473 44.34 18.04 -21.66
C ALA A 473 45.09 16.87 -22.28
N ILE A 474 44.72 15.65 -21.95
CA ILE A 474 45.22 14.48 -22.60
C ILE A 474 44.34 14.12 -23.81
N LYS A 475 44.94 13.86 -24.96
CA LYS A 475 44.31 13.38 -26.17
C LYS A 475 44.94 12.06 -26.54
N CYS A 476 44.22 10.98 -26.31
CA CYS A 476 44.80 9.62 -26.39
C CYS A 476 45.99 9.51 -25.43
N ASP A 477 47.20 9.43 -25.92
CA ASP A 477 48.45 9.34 -25.11
C ASP A 477 49.30 10.60 -25.13
N GLU A 478 48.84 11.69 -25.81
CA GLU A 478 49.54 12.97 -25.92
C GLU A 478 48.97 14.03 -24.98
N ILE A 479 49.85 14.74 -24.28
CA ILE A 479 49.49 15.88 -23.44
C ILE A 479 49.53 17.14 -24.31
N LEU A 480 48.40 17.81 -24.47
CA LEU A 480 48.27 19.05 -25.23
C LEU A 480 48.02 20.22 -24.27
N GLU A 481 48.51 21.41 -24.63
CA GLU A 481 48.14 22.64 -23.90
C GLU A 481 46.65 22.93 -24.14
N MET A 482 45.93 23.33 -23.10
CA MET A 482 44.48 23.60 -23.16
C MET A 482 44.22 24.78 -24.09
N SER A 483 43.69 24.54 -25.27
CA SER A 483 43.22 25.57 -26.20
C SER A 483 41.74 25.90 -25.98
N ASP A 484 41.29 27.06 -26.43
CA ASP A 484 39.90 27.45 -26.39
C ASP A 484 38.99 26.40 -27.14
N GLU A 485 39.54 25.80 -28.22
CA GLU A 485 38.79 24.77 -28.99
C GLU A 485 38.55 23.51 -28.16
N ILE A 486 39.58 23.01 -27.44
CA ILE A 486 39.47 21.82 -26.58
C ILE A 486 38.49 22.12 -25.42
N LEU A 487 38.63 23.28 -24.80
CA LEU A 487 37.78 23.69 -23.71
C LEU A 487 36.30 23.83 -24.14
N ASP A 488 36.05 24.41 -25.30
CA ASP A 488 34.69 24.56 -25.86
C ASP A 488 34.07 23.21 -26.23
N GLU A 489 34.86 22.23 -26.65
CA GLU A 489 34.35 20.87 -26.92
C GLU A 489 33.90 20.19 -25.61
N TYR A 490 34.74 20.20 -24.56
CA TYR A 490 34.37 19.68 -23.25
C TYR A 490 33.13 20.39 -22.66
N LYS A 491 33.02 21.70 -22.83
CA LYS A 491 31.83 22.47 -22.39
C LYS A 491 30.60 22.06 -23.16
N LYS A 492 30.68 21.86 -24.48
CA LYS A 492 29.53 21.37 -25.29
C LYS A 492 29.08 19.97 -24.86
N VAL A 493 30.01 19.06 -24.60
CA VAL A 493 29.72 17.73 -24.12
C VAL A 493 29.05 17.77 -22.73
N ASN A 494 29.64 18.56 -21.82
CA ASN A 494 29.04 18.75 -20.49
C ASN A 494 27.62 19.36 -20.56
N GLU A 495 27.41 20.33 -21.47
CA GLU A 495 26.09 20.91 -21.71
C GLU A 495 25.11 19.87 -22.29
N ASN A 496 25.56 19.03 -23.22
CA ASN A 496 24.75 17.94 -23.75
C ASN A 496 24.34 16.95 -22.65
N PHE A 497 25.30 16.51 -21.83
CA PHE A 497 25.02 15.64 -20.69
C PHE A 497 24.05 16.30 -19.69
N SER A 498 24.26 17.55 -19.36
CA SER A 498 23.40 18.31 -18.46
C SER A 498 21.98 18.48 -19.01
N ASN A 499 21.82 18.70 -20.34
CA ASN A 499 20.52 18.77 -21.01
C ASN A 499 19.76 17.43 -20.99
N ARG A 500 20.49 16.31 -20.89
CA ARG A 500 19.97 14.95 -20.71
C ARG A 500 19.82 14.56 -19.25
N ALA A 501 19.92 15.54 -18.34
CA ALA A 501 19.75 15.33 -16.92
C ALA A 501 20.84 14.47 -16.24
N LEU A 502 22.00 14.32 -16.87
CA LEU A 502 23.10 13.57 -16.30
C LEU A 502 23.89 14.44 -15.32
N ARG A 503 24.28 13.89 -14.19
CA ARG A 503 25.27 14.47 -13.27
C ARG A 503 26.65 14.15 -13.81
N VAL A 504 27.48 15.18 -14.02
CA VAL A 504 28.80 15.02 -14.64
C VAL A 504 29.86 15.26 -13.60
N LEU A 505 30.86 14.38 -13.54
CA LEU A 505 32.14 14.56 -12.86
C LEU A 505 33.23 14.67 -13.89
N ALA A 506 34.11 15.64 -13.69
CA ALA A 506 35.36 15.77 -14.43
C ALA A 506 36.52 15.20 -13.62
N PHE A 507 37.48 14.62 -14.31
CA PHE A 507 38.68 14.00 -13.76
C PHE A 507 39.90 14.61 -14.36
N ALA A 508 40.88 14.92 -13.48
CA ALA A 508 42.14 15.46 -13.88
C ALA A 508 43.30 14.85 -13.06
N TYR A 509 44.52 14.96 -13.55
CA TYR A 509 45.70 14.46 -12.85
C TYR A 509 46.90 15.41 -12.98
N LYS A 510 47.90 15.17 -12.12
CA LYS A 510 49.20 15.86 -12.16
C LYS A 510 50.28 14.92 -11.60
N LYS A 511 51.44 14.80 -12.26
CA LYS A 511 52.60 14.08 -11.72
C LYS A 511 53.29 14.92 -10.67
N VAL A 512 53.61 14.35 -9.52
CA VAL A 512 54.20 15.06 -8.39
C VAL A 512 55.46 14.35 -7.88
N SER A 513 56.29 15.04 -7.10
CA SER A 513 57.53 14.49 -6.54
C SER A 513 57.26 13.53 -5.38
N ASP A 514 58.26 12.72 -5.01
CA ASP A 514 58.14 11.70 -3.97
C ASP A 514 57.85 12.25 -2.56
N GLU A 515 58.26 13.49 -2.23
CA GLU A 515 58.06 14.14 -0.94
C GLU A 515 56.94 15.20 -1.01
N PHE A 516 55.92 14.97 -1.88
CA PHE A 516 54.85 15.97 -2.11
C PHE A 516 53.70 15.83 -1.10
N GLU A 517 53.44 16.94 -0.37
CA GLU A 517 52.24 17.09 0.44
C GLU A 517 51.27 18.05 -0.25
N PRO A 518 50.05 17.60 -0.63
CA PRO A 518 49.12 18.39 -1.41
C PRO A 518 48.54 19.54 -0.57
N THR A 519 48.51 20.74 -1.15
CA THR A 519 47.83 21.92 -0.61
C THR A 519 46.71 22.35 -1.57
N LEU A 520 45.82 23.25 -1.11
CA LEU A 520 44.73 23.77 -1.95
C LEU A 520 45.23 24.50 -3.21
N ASP A 521 46.43 25.06 -3.16
CA ASP A 521 47.06 25.77 -4.29
C ASP A 521 47.60 24.81 -5.37
N ASP A 522 47.83 23.55 -5.01
CA ASP A 522 48.34 22.52 -5.94
C ASP A 522 47.25 21.97 -6.87
N GLU A 523 45.99 22.19 -6.56
CA GLU A 523 44.84 21.84 -7.42
C GLU A 523 44.72 22.76 -8.65
N ASN A 524 45.85 23.24 -9.16
CA ASN A 524 45.98 24.05 -10.37
C ASN A 524 47.04 23.45 -11.31
N ASP A 525 47.03 23.91 -12.53
CA ASP A 525 47.91 23.42 -13.61
C ASP A 525 47.72 21.88 -13.85
N LEU A 526 46.49 21.44 -13.76
CA LEU A 526 46.11 20.03 -13.92
C LEU A 526 46.04 19.64 -15.41
N ILE A 527 46.12 18.34 -15.67
CA ILE A 527 45.86 17.70 -16.97
C ILE A 527 44.47 17.08 -16.96
N LEU A 528 43.58 17.60 -17.79
CA LEU A 528 42.19 17.06 -17.89
C LEU A 528 42.21 15.70 -18.55
N ILE A 529 41.61 14.70 -17.91
CA ILE A 529 41.52 13.32 -18.40
C ILE A 529 40.22 13.12 -19.20
N GLY A 530 39.06 13.37 -18.58
CA GLY A 530 37.77 13.11 -19.18
C GLY A 530 36.59 13.40 -18.24
N LEU A 531 35.41 12.99 -18.68
CA LEU A 531 34.16 13.17 -17.97
C LEU A 531 33.49 11.81 -17.74
N MET A 532 32.85 11.65 -16.60
CA MET A 532 31.90 10.58 -16.34
C MET A 532 30.54 11.18 -16.05
N ALA A 533 29.53 10.72 -16.78
CA ALA A 533 28.14 11.16 -16.63
C ALA A 533 27.29 10.05 -16.01
N MET A 534 26.53 10.39 -14.99
CA MET A 534 25.75 9.47 -14.19
C MET A 534 24.34 9.98 -13.96
N ILE A 535 23.43 9.05 -13.72
CA ILE A 535 22.03 9.31 -13.43
C ILE A 535 21.52 8.28 -12.42
N ASP A 536 20.48 8.62 -11.68
CA ASP A 536 19.63 7.65 -11.01
C ASP A 536 18.57 7.15 -12.02
N PRO A 537 18.74 5.94 -12.59
CA PRO A 537 17.92 5.48 -13.71
C PRO A 537 16.49 5.14 -13.29
N PRO A 538 15.51 5.33 -14.18
CA PRO A 538 14.16 4.80 -13.96
C PRO A 538 14.18 3.28 -13.77
N ARG A 539 13.28 2.77 -12.93
CA ARG A 539 13.06 1.32 -12.80
C ARG A 539 12.39 0.79 -14.07
N GLU A 540 12.78 -0.38 -14.55
CA GLU A 540 12.22 -0.98 -15.78
C GLU A 540 10.69 -1.18 -15.70
N GLU A 541 10.19 -1.56 -14.53
CA GLU A 541 8.75 -1.82 -14.32
C GLU A 541 7.90 -0.55 -14.39
N VAL A 542 8.50 0.63 -14.18
CA VAL A 542 7.79 1.91 -14.17
C VAL A 542 7.22 2.26 -15.53
N PHE A 543 7.92 1.95 -16.62
CA PHE A 543 7.43 2.20 -17.98
C PHE A 543 6.07 1.56 -18.22
N LYS A 544 5.97 0.27 -17.92
CA LYS A 544 4.72 -0.47 -18.06
C LYS A 544 3.64 0.02 -17.10
N ALA A 545 4.02 0.31 -15.85
CA ALA A 545 3.09 0.76 -14.83
C ALA A 545 2.47 2.14 -15.16
N VAL A 546 3.26 3.06 -15.71
CA VAL A 546 2.78 4.38 -16.16
C VAL A 546 1.80 4.22 -17.34
N GLU A 547 2.11 3.32 -18.29
CA GLU A 547 1.21 3.01 -19.40
C GLU A 547 -0.12 2.39 -18.91
N GLU A 548 -0.05 1.46 -17.96
CA GLU A 548 -1.24 0.86 -17.34
C GLU A 548 -2.06 1.89 -16.54
N ALA A 549 -1.42 2.79 -15.80
CA ALA A 549 -2.10 3.87 -15.10
C ALA A 549 -2.82 4.79 -16.11
N LYS A 550 -2.15 5.17 -17.18
CA LYS A 550 -2.71 6.02 -18.24
C LYS A 550 -3.89 5.36 -18.96
N SER A 551 -3.77 4.08 -19.34
CA SER A 551 -4.87 3.32 -19.96
C SER A 551 -6.07 3.15 -19.02
N SER A 552 -5.82 3.19 -17.71
CA SER A 552 -6.83 3.16 -16.64
C SER A 552 -7.48 4.51 -16.37
N GLY A 553 -7.13 5.57 -17.12
CA GLY A 553 -7.61 6.93 -16.90
C GLY A 553 -7.06 7.59 -15.63
N ILE A 554 -5.92 7.13 -15.13
CA ILE A 554 -5.23 7.69 -13.96
C ILE A 554 -4.13 8.63 -14.47
N LYS A 555 -4.15 9.88 -14.01
CA LYS A 555 -3.07 10.83 -14.30
C LYS A 555 -1.94 10.65 -13.29
N THR A 556 -0.75 10.37 -13.79
CA THR A 556 0.48 10.36 -12.98
C THR A 556 1.15 11.72 -13.06
N ILE A 557 1.62 12.24 -11.93
CA ILE A 557 2.27 13.54 -11.78
C ILE A 557 3.56 13.32 -11.01
N MET A 558 4.68 13.76 -11.57
CA MET A 558 5.97 13.73 -10.91
C MET A 558 6.16 14.97 -10.05
N ILE A 559 6.53 14.77 -8.80
CA ILE A 559 6.88 15.82 -7.85
C ILE A 559 8.30 15.54 -7.35
N THR A 560 9.22 16.53 -7.45
CA THR A 560 10.63 16.27 -7.12
C THR A 560 11.37 17.53 -6.63
N GLY A 561 12.43 17.33 -5.85
CA GLY A 561 13.41 18.35 -5.50
C GLY A 561 14.39 18.70 -6.62
N ASP A 562 14.43 17.90 -7.70
CA ASP A 562 15.36 18.08 -8.82
C ASP A 562 15.11 19.34 -9.65
N HIS A 563 16.08 19.64 -10.52
CA HIS A 563 15.93 20.73 -11.48
C HIS A 563 14.84 20.40 -12.52
N LYS A 564 14.12 21.44 -12.96
CA LYS A 564 12.99 21.33 -13.91
C LYS A 564 13.33 20.57 -15.20
N THR A 565 14.50 20.83 -15.77
CA THR A 565 14.96 20.16 -17.01
C THR A 565 15.19 18.68 -16.81
N THR A 566 15.85 18.30 -15.71
CA THR A 566 16.10 16.91 -15.29
C THR A 566 14.79 16.16 -15.09
N ALA A 567 13.89 16.72 -14.30
CA ALA A 567 12.59 16.11 -14.00
C ALA A 567 11.74 15.93 -15.26
N ALA A 568 11.71 16.94 -16.16
CA ALA A 568 10.97 16.87 -17.42
C ALA A 568 11.57 15.85 -18.40
N ALA A 569 12.90 15.68 -18.44
CA ALA A 569 13.56 14.69 -19.27
C ALA A 569 13.17 13.26 -18.84
N ILE A 570 13.30 12.94 -17.56
CA ILE A 570 12.91 11.64 -17.00
C ILE A 570 11.40 11.40 -17.16
N ALA A 571 10.57 12.41 -16.90
CA ALA A 571 9.11 12.27 -17.04
C ALA A 571 8.66 11.99 -18.49
N ARG A 572 9.38 12.53 -19.49
CA ARG A 572 9.14 12.19 -20.90
C ARG A 572 9.58 10.77 -21.24
N GLU A 573 10.74 10.38 -20.74
CA GLU A 573 11.33 9.05 -20.96
C GLU A 573 10.38 7.95 -20.46
N ILE A 574 9.84 8.08 -19.23
CA ILE A 574 8.92 7.10 -18.64
C ILE A 574 7.45 7.28 -19.07
N GLY A 575 7.14 8.27 -19.92
CA GLY A 575 5.79 8.47 -20.46
C GLY A 575 4.80 9.21 -19.57
N ILE A 576 5.24 9.82 -18.45
CA ILE A 576 4.40 10.67 -17.59
C ILE A 576 4.09 12.01 -18.27
N MET A 577 5.08 12.61 -18.97
CA MET A 577 4.95 13.92 -19.60
C MET A 577 4.83 13.79 -21.13
N GLU A 578 3.74 14.29 -21.69
CA GLU A 578 3.52 14.38 -23.14
C GLU A 578 4.09 15.70 -23.72
N LYS A 579 4.06 15.81 -25.06
CA LYS A 579 4.67 16.95 -25.77
C LYS A 579 4.06 18.30 -25.39
N ASP A 580 2.76 18.34 -25.09
CA ASP A 580 2.01 19.55 -24.77
C ASP A 580 1.83 19.80 -23.28
N ASP A 581 2.40 18.91 -22.43
CA ASP A 581 2.34 19.02 -20.98
C ASP A 581 3.31 20.06 -20.44
N LEU A 582 2.99 20.59 -19.26
CA LEU A 582 3.76 21.62 -18.59
C LEU A 582 4.59 21.02 -17.43
N ALA A 583 5.79 21.56 -17.28
CA ALA A 583 6.58 21.40 -16.07
C ALA A 583 6.68 22.76 -15.37
N LEU A 584 6.46 22.79 -14.06
CA LEU A 584 6.56 24.00 -13.23
C LEU A 584 7.58 23.83 -12.11
N THR A 585 8.25 24.91 -11.75
CA THR A 585 9.04 24.98 -10.51
C THR A 585 8.14 25.42 -9.34
N GLY A 586 8.59 25.19 -8.10
CA GLY A 586 7.90 25.69 -6.91
C GLY A 586 7.67 27.20 -6.95
N LYS A 587 8.67 27.98 -7.41
CA LYS A 587 8.55 29.43 -7.57
C LYS A 587 7.48 29.83 -8.61
N GLU A 588 7.44 29.12 -9.74
CA GLU A 588 6.40 29.34 -10.77
C GLU A 588 5.02 28.96 -10.22
N LEU A 589 4.91 27.89 -9.45
CA LEU A 589 3.66 27.49 -8.80
C LEU A 589 3.21 28.53 -7.77
N ASP A 590 4.11 29.09 -6.97
CA ASP A 590 3.80 30.11 -5.96
C ASP A 590 3.32 31.43 -6.61
N SER A 591 3.76 31.72 -7.83
CA SER A 591 3.33 32.90 -8.59
C SER A 591 1.92 32.80 -9.18
N LEU A 592 1.37 31.57 -9.30
CA LEU A 592 0.02 31.35 -9.81
C LEU A 592 -1.02 31.53 -8.70
N ASP A 593 -2.10 32.23 -9.00
CA ASP A 593 -3.29 32.19 -8.15
C ASP A 593 -4.06 30.84 -8.29
N ASP A 594 -5.02 30.59 -7.42
CA ASP A 594 -5.76 29.33 -7.42
C ASP A 594 -6.61 29.14 -8.70
N THR A 595 -7.07 30.21 -9.31
CA THR A 595 -7.87 30.19 -10.55
C THR A 595 -6.99 29.83 -11.75
N GLU A 596 -5.81 30.44 -11.82
CA GLU A 596 -4.80 30.13 -12.84
C GLU A 596 -4.27 28.70 -12.71
N LEU A 597 -4.03 28.25 -11.48
CA LEU A 597 -3.63 26.89 -11.20
C LEU A 597 -4.73 25.90 -11.66
N ASP A 598 -5.99 26.16 -11.30
CA ASP A 598 -7.13 25.32 -11.70
C ASP A 598 -7.26 25.20 -13.24
N SER A 599 -6.98 26.25 -13.99
CA SER A 599 -7.06 26.26 -15.44
C SER A 599 -5.95 25.45 -16.12
N LYS A 600 -4.76 25.37 -15.51
CA LYS A 600 -3.57 24.71 -16.05
C LYS A 600 -3.36 23.30 -15.46
N LEU A 601 -4.06 22.96 -14.37
CA LEU A 601 -3.80 21.79 -13.54
C LEU A 601 -3.74 20.46 -14.34
N GLU A 602 -4.65 20.29 -15.30
CA GLU A 602 -4.71 19.06 -16.09
C GLU A 602 -3.56 18.91 -17.09
N ARG A 603 -2.91 20.03 -17.43
CA ARG A 603 -1.76 20.05 -18.35
C ARG A 603 -0.42 19.94 -17.63
N ILE A 604 -0.38 20.11 -16.31
CA ILE A 604 0.86 20.02 -15.55
C ILE A 604 1.12 18.56 -15.18
N SER A 605 2.26 18.02 -15.60
CA SER A 605 2.69 16.66 -15.33
C SER A 605 3.94 16.59 -14.44
N VAL A 606 4.67 17.71 -14.26
CA VAL A 606 5.89 17.76 -13.47
C VAL A 606 5.93 19.03 -12.60
N TYR A 607 6.23 18.84 -11.33
CA TYR A 607 6.54 19.90 -10.38
C TYR A 607 7.95 19.69 -9.82
N ALA A 608 8.83 20.67 -10.04
CA ALA A 608 10.24 20.60 -9.73
C ALA A 608 10.62 21.60 -8.63
N ARG A 609 11.56 21.27 -7.75
CA ARG A 609 12.03 22.12 -6.62
C ARG A 609 10.87 22.67 -5.78
N VAL A 610 9.98 21.80 -5.38
CA VAL A 610 8.79 22.15 -4.59
C VAL A 610 9.05 22.06 -3.09
N SER A 611 8.42 22.97 -2.34
CA SER A 611 8.40 22.93 -0.88
C SER A 611 7.32 21.96 -0.36
N PRO A 612 7.33 21.59 0.93
CA PRO A 612 6.25 20.80 1.54
C PRO A 612 4.87 21.45 1.38
N GLU A 613 4.77 22.76 1.49
CA GLU A 613 3.54 23.52 1.30
C GLU A 613 3.04 23.43 -0.15
N ASN A 614 3.92 23.44 -1.12
CA ASN A 614 3.58 23.25 -2.53
C ASN A 614 2.99 21.85 -2.75
N LYS A 615 3.54 20.81 -2.12
CA LYS A 615 3.01 19.43 -2.20
C LYS A 615 1.57 19.36 -1.69
N ILE A 616 1.28 20.00 -0.55
CA ILE A 616 -0.07 20.09 0.00
C ILE A 616 -1.01 20.85 -0.96
N ARG A 617 -0.55 21.96 -1.53
CA ARG A 617 -1.31 22.79 -2.47
C ARG A 617 -1.71 22.01 -3.73
N ILE A 618 -0.78 21.23 -4.29
CA ILE A 618 -1.03 20.37 -5.46
C ILE A 618 -2.11 19.34 -5.14
N VAL A 619 -1.98 18.63 -4.02
CA VAL A 619 -2.97 17.63 -3.58
C VAL A 619 -4.36 18.27 -3.42
N LYS A 620 -4.46 19.41 -2.71
CA LYS A 620 -5.72 20.12 -2.51
C LYS A 620 -6.36 20.61 -3.82
N ALA A 621 -5.55 21.04 -4.78
CA ALA A 621 -6.04 21.48 -6.08
C ALA A 621 -6.75 20.34 -6.84
N TRP A 622 -6.19 19.15 -6.82
CA TRP A 622 -6.81 17.98 -7.42
C TRP A 622 -8.05 17.50 -6.66
N GLN A 623 -8.02 17.50 -5.32
CA GLN A 623 -9.18 17.18 -4.47
C GLN A 623 -10.34 18.16 -4.70
N LYS A 624 -10.07 19.46 -4.89
CA LYS A 624 -11.06 20.48 -5.20
C LYS A 624 -11.78 20.19 -6.53
N LYS A 625 -11.10 19.56 -7.51
CA LYS A 625 -11.72 19.07 -8.75
C LYS A 625 -12.48 17.75 -8.59
N GLY A 626 -12.66 17.26 -7.37
CA GLY A 626 -13.36 15.99 -7.09
C GLY A 626 -12.56 14.75 -7.49
N LYS A 627 -11.24 14.87 -7.66
CA LYS A 627 -10.36 13.74 -8.00
C LYS A 627 -9.82 13.08 -6.74
N VAL A 628 -9.86 11.76 -6.70
CA VAL A 628 -9.21 10.98 -5.63
C VAL A 628 -7.71 10.97 -5.87
N THR A 629 -6.97 11.56 -4.94
CA THR A 629 -5.54 11.81 -5.10
C THR A 629 -4.72 10.89 -4.18
N ALA A 630 -3.84 10.11 -4.77
CA ALA A 630 -2.78 9.41 -4.07
C ALA A 630 -1.50 10.27 -4.06
N MET A 631 -0.75 10.24 -2.96
CA MET A 631 0.54 10.93 -2.81
C MET A 631 1.57 9.98 -2.25
N THR A 632 2.75 9.91 -2.89
CA THR A 632 3.90 9.16 -2.36
C THR A 632 4.88 10.08 -1.66
N GLY A 633 5.62 9.54 -0.70
CA GLY A 633 6.72 10.25 -0.04
C GLY A 633 7.47 9.35 0.94
N ASP A 634 8.72 9.70 1.23
CA ASP A 634 9.63 8.96 2.08
C ASP A 634 10.17 9.78 3.27
N GLY A 635 10.10 11.11 3.16
CA GLY A 635 10.69 12.02 4.13
C GLY A 635 9.68 12.67 5.09
N VAL A 636 10.23 13.30 6.13
CA VAL A 636 9.45 14.13 7.08
C VAL A 636 8.71 15.25 6.36
N ASN A 637 9.33 15.81 5.32
CA ASN A 637 8.77 16.91 4.51
C ASN A 637 7.52 16.50 3.72
N ASP A 638 7.32 15.19 3.52
CA ASP A 638 6.18 14.64 2.79
C ASP A 638 4.98 14.35 3.68
N ALA A 639 5.22 14.12 4.98
CA ALA A 639 4.19 13.70 5.91
C ALA A 639 2.92 14.57 5.90
N PRO A 640 2.99 15.90 5.83
CA PRO A 640 1.79 16.73 5.75
C PRO A 640 1.01 16.52 4.45
N ALA A 641 1.69 16.31 3.32
CA ALA A 641 1.04 16.04 2.02
C ALA A 641 0.46 14.62 1.97
N LEU A 642 1.17 13.62 2.54
CA LEU A 642 0.69 12.25 2.72
C LEU A 642 -0.60 12.19 3.55
N LYS A 643 -0.66 12.96 4.63
CA LYS A 643 -1.85 13.06 5.50
C LYS A 643 -3.01 13.82 4.83
N GLN A 644 -2.71 14.80 3.96
CA GLN A 644 -3.70 15.57 3.22
C GLN A 644 -4.33 14.74 2.09
N ALA A 645 -3.56 13.88 1.42
CA ALA A 645 -4.03 13.06 0.31
C ALA A 645 -5.16 12.11 0.74
N ASP A 646 -6.02 11.72 -0.20
CA ASP A 646 -7.03 10.70 0.04
C ASP A 646 -6.36 9.35 0.36
N ILE A 647 -5.17 9.14 -0.25
CA ILE A 647 -4.32 7.99 0.02
C ILE A 647 -2.87 8.48 0.12
N GLY A 648 -2.34 8.59 1.32
CA GLY A 648 -0.90 8.72 1.55
C GLY A 648 -0.22 7.36 1.38
N ILE A 649 0.88 7.32 0.64
CA ILE A 649 1.66 6.12 0.34
C ILE A 649 3.09 6.37 0.80
N GLY A 650 3.50 5.72 1.87
CA GLY A 650 4.87 5.79 2.40
C GLY A 650 5.77 4.76 1.74
N MET A 651 7.06 5.09 1.60
CA MET A 651 8.07 4.14 1.17
C MET A 651 8.51 3.26 2.34
N GLY A 652 8.87 2.01 2.07
CA GLY A 652 9.39 1.06 3.05
C GLY A 652 10.73 1.51 3.63
N SER A 653 11.59 2.10 2.80
CA SER A 653 12.85 2.74 3.20
C SER A 653 12.67 4.13 3.83
N GLY A 654 11.46 4.70 3.75
CA GLY A 654 11.16 6.03 4.25
C GLY A 654 11.16 6.13 5.78
N THR A 655 11.15 7.38 6.26
CA THR A 655 11.11 7.69 7.69
C THR A 655 9.83 7.16 8.35
N GLU A 656 9.88 6.85 9.63
CA GLU A 656 8.70 6.39 10.38
C GLU A 656 7.57 7.43 10.37
N VAL A 657 7.93 8.71 10.35
CA VAL A 657 6.99 9.83 10.21
C VAL A 657 6.20 9.75 8.90
N ALA A 658 6.87 9.49 7.78
CA ALA A 658 6.22 9.34 6.49
C ALA A 658 5.32 8.09 6.46
N LYS A 659 5.80 6.97 6.99
CA LYS A 659 5.03 5.73 7.12
C LYS A 659 3.78 5.92 7.99
N ASP A 660 3.88 6.67 9.07
CA ASP A 660 2.76 6.91 10.01
C ASP A 660 1.71 7.86 9.45
N ALA A 661 2.12 8.86 8.68
CA ALA A 661 1.21 9.73 7.95
C ALA A 661 0.44 8.99 6.85
N SER A 662 0.97 7.85 6.41
CA SER A 662 0.47 7.10 5.26
C SER A 662 -0.71 6.19 5.59
N ALA A 663 -1.51 5.89 4.58
CA ALA A 663 -2.56 4.88 4.63
C ALA A 663 -2.09 3.53 4.09
N MET A 664 -1.02 3.53 3.30
CA MET A 664 -0.36 2.36 2.72
C MET A 664 1.16 2.55 2.74
N VAL A 665 1.92 1.47 2.91
CA VAL A 665 3.38 1.45 2.83
C VAL A 665 3.82 0.45 1.75
N LEU A 666 4.73 0.87 0.88
CA LEU A 666 5.33 0.02 -0.15
C LEU A 666 6.63 -0.59 0.40
N VAL A 667 6.69 -1.90 0.50
CA VAL A 667 7.87 -2.60 1.04
C VAL A 667 9.06 -2.55 0.06
N ASP A 668 8.77 -2.48 -1.23
CA ASP A 668 9.74 -2.52 -2.33
C ASP A 668 10.04 -1.13 -2.94
N ASP A 669 9.44 -0.08 -2.40
CA ASP A 669 9.57 1.31 -2.86
C ASP A 669 9.27 1.51 -4.36
N ASN A 670 8.46 0.64 -4.97
CA ASN A 670 8.26 0.59 -6.40
C ASN A 670 6.91 1.17 -6.83
N PHE A 671 6.92 2.13 -7.76
CA PHE A 671 5.70 2.71 -8.34
C PHE A 671 4.76 1.67 -8.96
N ALA A 672 5.30 0.60 -9.58
CA ALA A 672 4.50 -0.46 -10.17
C ALA A 672 3.61 -1.16 -9.14
N THR A 673 4.05 -1.23 -7.90
CA THR A 673 3.30 -1.80 -6.78
C THR A 673 2.08 -0.95 -6.42
N ILE A 674 2.13 0.38 -6.63
CA ILE A 674 0.95 1.27 -6.47
C ILE A 674 -0.13 0.90 -7.49
N VAL A 675 0.26 0.74 -8.76
CA VAL A 675 -0.68 0.39 -9.84
C VAL A 675 -1.31 -0.98 -9.60
N ASN A 676 -0.51 -1.95 -9.14
CA ASN A 676 -1.01 -3.26 -8.70
C ASN A 676 -1.99 -3.17 -7.52
N ALA A 677 -1.72 -2.30 -6.55
CA ALA A 677 -2.61 -2.08 -5.41
C ALA A 677 -3.94 -1.44 -5.85
N ILE A 678 -3.92 -0.54 -6.82
CA ILE A 678 -5.12 0.04 -7.43
C ILE A 678 -5.95 -1.05 -8.14
N GLU A 679 -5.32 -1.94 -8.91
CA GLU A 679 -6.01 -3.09 -9.52
C GLU A 679 -6.71 -3.95 -8.49
N VAL A 680 -6.03 -4.28 -7.39
CA VAL A 680 -6.62 -5.05 -6.28
C VAL A 680 -7.76 -4.28 -5.64
N GLY A 681 -7.62 -2.98 -5.38
CA GLY A 681 -8.68 -2.12 -4.84
C GLY A 681 -9.93 -2.10 -5.72
N ARG A 682 -9.77 -1.94 -7.05
CA ARG A 682 -10.86 -2.03 -8.05
C ARG A 682 -11.54 -3.39 -8.02
N THR A 683 -10.76 -4.46 -7.91
CA THR A 683 -11.26 -5.84 -7.85
C THR A 683 -12.07 -6.08 -6.58
N VAL A 684 -11.56 -5.65 -5.42
CA VAL A 684 -12.25 -5.75 -4.12
C VAL A 684 -13.61 -5.06 -4.18
N TYR A 685 -13.64 -3.81 -4.66
CA TYR A 685 -14.90 -3.08 -4.81
C TYR A 685 -15.87 -3.77 -5.78
N SER A 686 -15.39 -4.23 -6.94
CA SER A 686 -16.20 -4.98 -7.90
C SER A 686 -16.79 -6.24 -7.27
N ASN A 687 -16.00 -6.96 -6.47
CA ASN A 687 -16.45 -8.19 -5.80
C ASN A 687 -17.48 -7.91 -4.72
N ILE A 688 -17.30 -6.83 -3.93
CA ILE A 688 -18.34 -6.36 -2.99
C ILE A 688 -19.64 -6.06 -3.73
N LYS A 689 -19.57 -5.34 -4.87
CA LYS A 689 -20.74 -5.04 -5.70
C LYS A 689 -21.42 -6.29 -6.27
N LYS A 690 -20.65 -7.33 -6.64
CA LYS A 690 -21.17 -8.63 -7.06
C LYS A 690 -21.92 -9.34 -5.93
N SER A 691 -21.35 -9.37 -4.72
CA SER A 691 -21.99 -9.95 -3.54
C SER A 691 -23.30 -9.23 -3.20
N ILE A 692 -23.29 -7.90 -3.20
CA ILE A 692 -24.50 -7.08 -2.97
C ILE A 692 -25.56 -7.38 -4.02
N THR A 693 -25.18 -7.37 -5.30
CA THR A 693 -26.13 -7.67 -6.41
C THR A 693 -26.73 -9.06 -6.30
N TYR A 694 -25.93 -10.04 -5.89
CA TYR A 694 -26.38 -11.41 -5.66
C TYR A 694 -27.44 -11.49 -4.57
N LEU A 695 -27.16 -10.89 -3.39
CA LEU A 695 -28.06 -10.91 -2.23
C LEU A 695 -29.41 -10.26 -2.58
N PHE A 696 -29.36 -9.04 -3.12
CA PHE A 696 -30.58 -8.29 -3.45
C PHE A 696 -31.40 -8.94 -4.56
N SER A 697 -30.76 -9.57 -5.53
CA SER A 697 -31.49 -10.28 -6.60
C SER A 697 -32.26 -11.47 -6.04
N GLY A 698 -31.63 -12.23 -5.12
CA GLY A 698 -32.29 -13.38 -4.48
C GLY A 698 -33.48 -12.98 -3.62
N ASN A 699 -33.32 -11.96 -2.78
CA ASN A 699 -34.38 -11.46 -1.91
C ASN A 699 -35.54 -10.86 -2.72
N LEU A 700 -35.23 -10.09 -3.78
CA LEU A 700 -36.26 -9.57 -4.68
C LEU A 700 -37.07 -10.68 -5.35
N GLY A 701 -36.42 -11.78 -5.78
CA GLY A 701 -37.13 -12.95 -6.34
C GLY A 701 -38.14 -13.55 -5.36
N GLY A 702 -37.75 -13.67 -4.08
CA GLY A 702 -38.65 -14.12 -3.02
C GLY A 702 -39.82 -13.16 -2.81
N ILE A 703 -39.56 -11.87 -2.72
CA ILE A 703 -40.61 -10.83 -2.57
C ILE A 703 -41.59 -10.84 -3.74
N ILE A 704 -41.11 -10.96 -4.99
CA ILE A 704 -41.95 -11.00 -6.19
C ILE A 704 -42.86 -12.24 -6.13
N SER A 705 -42.35 -13.42 -5.75
CA SER A 705 -43.13 -14.65 -5.65
C SER A 705 -44.22 -14.55 -4.57
N ILE A 706 -43.89 -13.98 -3.41
CA ILE A 706 -44.86 -13.77 -2.34
C ILE A 706 -45.95 -12.80 -2.76
N LEU A 707 -45.59 -11.63 -3.27
CA LEU A 707 -46.54 -10.63 -3.74
C LEU A 707 -47.49 -11.19 -4.79
N PHE A 708 -46.95 -11.95 -5.76
CA PHE A 708 -47.76 -12.58 -6.80
C PHE A 708 -48.76 -13.57 -6.20
N ALA A 709 -48.29 -14.46 -5.29
CA ALA A 709 -49.17 -15.45 -4.64
C ALA A 709 -50.29 -14.74 -3.87
N VAL A 710 -49.98 -13.69 -3.10
CA VAL A 710 -50.94 -12.88 -2.38
C VAL A 710 -51.94 -12.25 -3.35
N PHE A 711 -51.53 -11.58 -4.43
CA PHE A 711 -52.43 -10.98 -5.40
C PHE A 711 -53.26 -11.98 -6.18
N ALA A 712 -52.71 -13.14 -6.52
CA ALA A 712 -53.40 -14.23 -7.26
C ALA A 712 -54.37 -15.05 -6.41
N GLY A 713 -54.34 -14.85 -5.08
CA GLY A 713 -55.17 -15.64 -4.16
C GLY A 713 -54.65 -17.06 -3.96
N TRP A 714 -53.36 -17.30 -4.19
CA TRP A 714 -52.72 -18.61 -3.98
C TRP A 714 -52.27 -18.78 -2.53
N ALA A 715 -52.02 -20.05 -2.14
CA ALA A 715 -51.39 -20.34 -0.87
C ALA A 715 -50.00 -19.71 -0.79
N ASN A 716 -49.57 -19.32 0.40
CA ASN A 716 -48.26 -18.76 0.63
C ASN A 716 -47.15 -19.71 0.09
N PRO A 717 -46.23 -19.23 -0.73
CA PRO A 717 -45.18 -20.06 -1.33
C PRO A 717 -44.11 -20.51 -0.35
N PHE A 718 -43.98 -19.86 0.81
CA PHE A 718 -42.92 -20.15 1.78
C PHE A 718 -43.46 -20.11 3.22
N THR A 719 -42.96 -20.99 4.06
CA THR A 719 -43.09 -20.91 5.53
C THR A 719 -41.97 -20.02 6.10
N THR A 720 -42.15 -19.56 7.34
CA THR A 720 -41.12 -18.77 8.05
C THR A 720 -39.79 -19.52 8.12
N ILE A 721 -39.82 -20.82 8.40
CA ILE A 721 -38.64 -21.68 8.50
C ILE A 721 -37.91 -21.78 7.16
N GLN A 722 -38.67 -21.96 6.08
CA GLN A 722 -38.07 -21.99 4.73
C GLN A 722 -37.40 -20.68 4.36
N LEU A 723 -37.98 -19.53 4.67
CA LEU A 723 -37.38 -18.20 4.44
C LEU A 723 -36.08 -18.01 5.23
N LEU A 724 -36.09 -18.38 6.51
CA LEU A 724 -34.88 -18.34 7.33
C LEU A 724 -33.79 -19.26 6.80
N PHE A 725 -34.13 -20.46 6.37
CA PHE A 725 -33.19 -21.42 5.78
C PHE A 725 -32.58 -20.89 4.46
N ILE A 726 -33.41 -20.30 3.59
CA ILE A 726 -32.95 -19.69 2.34
C ILE A 726 -31.90 -18.65 2.65
N ASN A 727 -32.15 -17.70 3.55
CA ASN A 727 -31.22 -16.67 3.91
C ASN A 727 -29.92 -17.23 4.54
N LEU A 728 -30.06 -18.20 5.46
CA LEU A 728 -28.92 -18.84 6.09
C LEU A 728 -28.00 -19.54 5.09
N VAL A 729 -28.58 -20.37 4.20
CA VAL A 729 -27.83 -21.21 3.25
C VAL A 729 -27.30 -20.38 2.07
N THR A 730 -28.15 -19.51 1.49
CA THR A 730 -27.84 -18.90 0.20
C THR A 730 -27.14 -17.56 0.34
N ASP A 731 -27.26 -16.83 1.46
CA ASP A 731 -26.72 -15.49 1.56
C ASP A 731 -25.28 -15.45 2.07
N SER A 732 -24.90 -16.34 3.00
CA SER A 732 -23.60 -16.24 3.66
C SER A 732 -22.45 -16.77 2.80
N LEU A 733 -22.43 -18.07 2.51
CA LEU A 733 -21.27 -18.72 1.86
C LEU A 733 -21.07 -18.29 0.40
N PRO A 734 -22.10 -18.25 -0.46
CA PRO A 734 -21.93 -17.83 -1.84
C PRO A 734 -21.50 -16.36 -1.97
N ALA A 735 -22.07 -15.47 -1.16
CA ALA A 735 -21.72 -14.06 -1.20
C ALA A 735 -20.28 -13.79 -0.73
N ILE A 736 -19.79 -14.50 0.30
CA ILE A 736 -18.39 -14.48 0.70
C ILE A 736 -17.50 -15.01 -0.43
N ALA A 737 -17.87 -16.11 -1.06
CA ALA A 737 -17.11 -16.74 -2.14
C ALA A 737 -16.96 -15.84 -3.38
N LEU A 738 -17.98 -15.02 -3.68
CA LEU A 738 -17.91 -13.99 -4.73
C LEU A 738 -16.88 -12.88 -4.39
N GLY A 739 -16.63 -12.63 -3.10
CA GLY A 739 -15.61 -11.70 -2.64
C GLY A 739 -14.17 -12.11 -2.99
N PHE A 740 -13.93 -13.38 -3.31
CA PHE A 740 -12.63 -13.92 -3.71
C PHE A 740 -12.49 -14.11 -5.23
N GLU A 741 -13.33 -13.47 -6.04
CA GLU A 741 -13.24 -13.53 -7.50
C GLU A 741 -11.99 -12.80 -7.99
N LYS A 742 -11.36 -13.34 -9.04
CA LYS A 742 -10.18 -12.74 -9.68
C LYS A 742 -10.53 -11.44 -10.40
N PRO A 743 -9.52 -10.57 -10.66
CA PRO A 743 -9.73 -9.38 -11.49
C PRO A 743 -10.34 -9.74 -12.86
N GLU A 744 -11.28 -8.92 -13.32
CA GLU A 744 -11.80 -9.01 -14.69
C GLU A 744 -10.71 -8.50 -15.67
N LYS A 745 -10.62 -9.08 -16.87
CA LYS A 745 -9.58 -8.74 -17.86
C LYS A 745 -9.47 -7.25 -18.21
N ASN A 746 -10.55 -6.51 -18.04
CA ASN A 746 -10.61 -5.08 -18.38
C ASN A 746 -10.65 -4.17 -17.14
N THR A 747 -10.21 -4.65 -15.98
CA THR A 747 -10.26 -3.86 -14.73
C THR A 747 -9.43 -2.59 -14.83
N MET A 748 -8.24 -2.68 -15.46
CA MET A 748 -7.34 -1.54 -15.66
C MET A 748 -7.56 -0.80 -17.00
N ASN A 749 -8.58 -1.15 -17.78
CA ASN A 749 -8.97 -0.41 -19.00
C ASN A 749 -10.19 0.48 -18.76
N LYS A 750 -10.71 0.55 -17.54
CA LYS A 750 -11.86 1.38 -17.16
C LYS A 750 -11.40 2.64 -16.45
N PRO A 751 -12.04 3.79 -16.68
CA PRO A 751 -11.72 4.99 -15.93
C PRO A 751 -11.99 4.82 -14.43
N PRO A 752 -11.37 5.65 -13.57
CA PRO A 752 -11.63 5.64 -12.14
C PRO A 752 -13.12 5.87 -11.84
N ARG A 753 -13.60 5.20 -10.82
CA ARG A 753 -14.98 5.35 -10.33
C ARG A 753 -15.15 6.71 -9.64
N ASP A 754 -16.33 7.31 -9.79
CA ASP A 754 -16.73 8.46 -8.98
C ASP A 754 -16.86 8.00 -7.50
N PRO A 755 -16.13 8.61 -6.55
CA PRO A 755 -16.20 8.25 -5.15
C PRO A 755 -17.61 8.47 -4.55
N ASN A 756 -18.42 9.35 -5.15
CA ASN A 756 -19.78 9.64 -4.71
C ASN A 756 -20.84 8.71 -5.30
N GLU A 757 -20.46 7.85 -6.26
CA GLU A 757 -21.40 6.90 -6.87
C GLU A 757 -22.04 6.00 -5.81
N SER A 758 -23.39 5.89 -5.87
CA SER A 758 -24.12 4.95 -5.01
C SER A 758 -23.78 3.50 -5.37
N ILE A 759 -23.72 2.63 -4.35
CA ILE A 759 -23.50 1.19 -4.52
C ILE A 759 -24.56 0.58 -5.44
N LEU A 760 -25.82 0.98 -5.27
CA LEU A 760 -26.94 0.64 -6.14
C LEU A 760 -27.13 1.71 -7.23
N CYS A 761 -26.10 1.92 -8.05
CA CYS A 761 -26.24 2.75 -9.25
C CYS A 761 -27.27 2.15 -10.21
N LYS A 762 -27.72 2.94 -11.19
CA LYS A 762 -28.74 2.53 -12.16
C LYS A 762 -28.44 1.18 -12.81
N ASP A 763 -27.18 0.92 -13.13
CA ASP A 763 -26.76 -0.34 -13.78
C ASP A 763 -26.83 -1.52 -12.80
N THR A 764 -26.43 -1.33 -11.55
CA THR A 764 -26.56 -2.36 -10.51
C THR A 764 -28.02 -2.67 -10.25
N LEU A 765 -28.87 -1.65 -10.13
CA LEU A 765 -30.30 -1.80 -9.92
C LEU A 765 -30.97 -2.54 -11.08
N LYS A 766 -30.62 -2.25 -12.33
CA LYS A 766 -31.09 -3.01 -13.49
C LYS A 766 -30.74 -4.50 -13.40
N VAL A 767 -29.52 -4.82 -12.97
CA VAL A 767 -29.10 -6.21 -12.80
C VAL A 767 -29.90 -6.90 -11.70
N VAL A 768 -30.09 -6.22 -10.56
CA VAL A 768 -30.91 -6.72 -9.44
C VAL A 768 -32.34 -6.99 -9.88
N LEU A 769 -32.97 -6.03 -10.55
CA LEU A 769 -34.33 -6.16 -11.04
C LEU A 769 -34.45 -7.30 -12.06
N THR A 770 -33.55 -7.38 -13.04
CA THR A 770 -33.59 -8.44 -14.06
C THR A 770 -33.42 -9.83 -13.43
N ARG A 771 -32.39 -10.03 -12.61
CA ARG A 771 -32.13 -11.34 -12.00
C ARG A 771 -33.20 -11.70 -10.99
N GLY A 772 -33.66 -10.77 -10.17
CA GLY A 772 -34.72 -10.98 -9.20
C GLY A 772 -36.06 -11.35 -9.87
N SER A 773 -36.41 -10.66 -10.98
CA SER A 773 -37.60 -10.98 -11.74
C SER A 773 -37.51 -12.38 -12.37
N ILE A 774 -36.36 -12.78 -12.92
CA ILE A 774 -36.17 -14.13 -13.46
C ILE A 774 -36.40 -15.20 -12.37
N ILE A 775 -35.75 -15.01 -11.20
CA ILE A 775 -35.92 -15.93 -10.06
C ILE A 775 -37.38 -16.00 -9.61
N GLY A 776 -38.04 -14.84 -9.46
CA GLY A 776 -39.43 -14.76 -9.07
C GLY A 776 -40.34 -15.49 -10.05
N ILE A 777 -40.19 -15.25 -11.36
CA ILE A 777 -41.02 -15.91 -12.41
C ILE A 777 -40.87 -17.44 -12.39
N VAL A 778 -39.64 -17.96 -12.32
CA VAL A 778 -39.43 -19.42 -12.30
C VAL A 778 -39.96 -20.04 -10.99
N THR A 779 -39.90 -19.31 -9.89
CA THR A 779 -40.46 -19.75 -8.59
C THR A 779 -41.99 -19.77 -8.63
N ILE A 780 -42.63 -18.76 -9.22
CA ILE A 780 -44.08 -18.71 -9.43
C ILE A 780 -44.52 -19.85 -10.35
N LEU A 781 -43.75 -20.11 -11.43
CA LEU A 781 -44.04 -21.22 -12.33
C LEU A 781 -43.93 -22.58 -11.63
N ALA A 782 -42.93 -22.76 -10.78
CA ALA A 782 -42.78 -23.98 -10.00
C ALA A 782 -43.98 -24.17 -9.03
N GLN A 783 -44.40 -23.10 -8.35
CA GLN A 783 -45.58 -23.12 -7.49
C GLN A 783 -46.82 -23.50 -8.27
N TYR A 784 -47.04 -22.89 -9.43
CA TYR A 784 -48.19 -23.19 -10.31
C TYR A 784 -48.25 -24.67 -10.72
N ILE A 785 -47.09 -25.24 -11.13
CA ILE A 785 -47.02 -26.66 -11.51
C ILE A 785 -47.37 -27.56 -10.34
N GLY A 786 -46.85 -27.30 -9.14
CA GLY A 786 -47.11 -28.09 -7.93
C GLY A 786 -48.58 -27.99 -7.44
N MET A 787 -49.17 -26.81 -7.56
CA MET A 787 -50.57 -26.55 -7.19
C MET A 787 -51.56 -27.33 -8.04
N GLN A 788 -51.20 -27.84 -9.22
CA GLN A 788 -52.08 -28.74 -10.00
C GLN A 788 -52.34 -30.05 -9.24
N THR A 789 -51.50 -30.41 -8.27
CA THR A 789 -51.68 -31.61 -7.44
C THR A 789 -52.15 -31.24 -6.03
N SER A 790 -51.47 -30.28 -5.37
CA SER A 790 -51.89 -29.75 -4.07
C SER A 790 -51.14 -28.44 -3.74
N ASP A 791 -51.76 -27.59 -2.90
CA ASP A 791 -51.13 -26.32 -2.44
C ASP A 791 -49.81 -26.59 -1.71
N ALA A 792 -49.78 -27.66 -0.89
CA ALA A 792 -48.57 -28.05 -0.16
C ALA A 792 -47.39 -28.44 -1.11
N LEU A 793 -47.72 -29.14 -2.22
CA LEU A 793 -46.73 -29.48 -3.22
C LEU A 793 -46.27 -28.22 -3.98
N GLY A 794 -47.18 -27.29 -4.26
CA GLY A 794 -46.87 -26.02 -4.86
C GLY A 794 -45.87 -25.21 -4.02
N ALA A 795 -46.11 -25.07 -2.73
CA ALA A 795 -45.19 -24.41 -1.80
C ALA A 795 -43.81 -25.11 -1.69
N ALA A 796 -43.78 -26.43 -1.62
CA ALA A 796 -42.53 -27.18 -1.57
C ALA A 796 -41.73 -27.06 -2.87
N MET A 797 -42.36 -27.00 -4.05
CA MET A 797 -41.72 -26.79 -5.32
C MET A 797 -41.21 -25.35 -5.44
N ALA A 798 -41.94 -24.33 -4.97
CA ALA A 798 -41.50 -22.96 -4.91
C ALA A 798 -40.25 -22.81 -4.03
N PHE A 799 -40.26 -23.36 -2.81
CA PHE A 799 -39.13 -23.40 -1.90
C PHE A 799 -37.87 -24.03 -2.53
N SER A 800 -38.06 -25.22 -3.13
CA SER A 800 -36.95 -25.93 -3.75
C SER A 800 -36.36 -25.15 -4.95
N THR A 801 -37.22 -24.56 -5.79
CA THR A 801 -36.83 -23.84 -6.97
C THR A 801 -36.09 -22.55 -6.62
N ILE A 802 -36.58 -21.75 -5.67
CA ILE A 802 -35.88 -20.51 -5.30
C ILE A 802 -34.55 -20.81 -4.65
N THR A 803 -34.46 -21.82 -3.77
CA THR A 803 -33.22 -22.22 -3.12
C THR A 803 -32.17 -22.68 -4.14
N LEU A 804 -32.54 -23.58 -5.04
CA LEU A 804 -31.67 -24.08 -6.12
C LEU A 804 -31.26 -22.95 -7.09
N SER A 805 -32.20 -22.06 -7.46
CA SER A 805 -31.92 -20.91 -8.32
C SER A 805 -30.89 -19.98 -7.71
N ARG A 806 -30.99 -19.67 -6.41
CA ARG A 806 -30.03 -18.84 -5.69
C ARG A 806 -28.66 -19.52 -5.58
N ILE A 807 -28.59 -20.80 -5.28
CA ILE A 807 -27.33 -21.55 -5.22
C ILE A 807 -26.62 -21.53 -6.59
N ILE A 808 -27.36 -21.86 -7.68
CA ILE A 808 -26.77 -21.93 -9.03
C ILE A 808 -26.46 -20.54 -9.58
N GLN A 809 -27.26 -19.52 -9.22
CA GLN A 809 -26.98 -18.11 -9.56
C GLN A 809 -25.58 -17.64 -9.14
N THR A 810 -24.98 -18.26 -8.13
CA THR A 810 -23.59 -17.95 -7.69
C THR A 810 -22.64 -17.93 -8.87
N PHE A 811 -22.75 -18.87 -9.81
CA PHE A 811 -21.92 -18.91 -11.01
C PHE A 811 -22.20 -17.74 -11.95
N ALA A 812 -23.47 -17.36 -12.12
CA ALA A 812 -23.85 -16.21 -12.95
C ALA A 812 -23.48 -14.86 -12.30
N ALA A 813 -23.41 -14.82 -10.96
CA ALA A 813 -23.06 -13.60 -10.23
C ALA A 813 -21.56 -13.26 -10.24
N ARG A 814 -20.69 -14.18 -10.66
CA ARG A 814 -19.22 -13.99 -10.72
C ARG A 814 -18.80 -12.85 -11.65
N SER A 815 -19.55 -12.56 -12.69
CA SER A 815 -19.38 -11.36 -13.52
C SER A 815 -20.74 -10.83 -13.98
N ASN A 816 -20.81 -9.53 -14.21
CA ASN A 816 -21.98 -8.88 -14.80
C ASN A 816 -21.89 -8.72 -16.32
N SER A 817 -20.71 -8.96 -16.90
CA SER A 817 -20.40 -8.80 -18.32
C SER A 817 -19.91 -10.07 -19.00
N GLU A 818 -19.15 -10.91 -18.29
CA GLU A 818 -18.62 -12.15 -18.83
C GLU A 818 -19.54 -13.34 -18.51
N THR A 819 -19.62 -14.28 -19.46
CA THR A 819 -20.41 -15.49 -19.30
C THR A 819 -19.65 -16.53 -18.45
N ILE A 820 -20.40 -17.48 -17.87
CA ILE A 820 -19.83 -18.61 -17.10
C ILE A 820 -18.85 -19.41 -17.98
N CYS A 821 -19.16 -19.57 -19.27
CA CYS A 821 -18.30 -20.31 -20.22
C CYS A 821 -16.96 -19.62 -20.43
N SER A 822 -16.93 -18.28 -20.49
CA SER A 822 -15.67 -17.52 -20.67
C SER A 822 -14.82 -17.50 -19.39
N LEU A 823 -15.46 -17.47 -18.21
CA LEU A 823 -14.78 -17.47 -16.91
C LEU A 823 -14.26 -18.86 -16.49
N GLY A 824 -14.94 -19.92 -16.96
CA GLY A 824 -14.72 -21.31 -16.51
C GLY A 824 -15.35 -21.61 -15.14
N PHE A 825 -15.96 -22.77 -15.00
CA PHE A 825 -16.66 -23.16 -13.77
C PHE A 825 -15.75 -23.29 -12.55
N THR A 826 -14.52 -23.75 -12.74
CA THR A 826 -13.56 -24.11 -11.68
C THR A 826 -12.55 -23.01 -11.36
N SER A 827 -12.59 -21.87 -12.07
CA SER A 827 -11.60 -20.79 -11.91
C SER A 827 -11.66 -20.11 -10.53
N ASN A 828 -12.84 -20.09 -9.88
CA ASN A 828 -13.00 -19.72 -8.48
C ASN A 828 -13.38 -20.97 -7.65
N LYS A 829 -12.39 -21.52 -6.95
CA LYS A 829 -12.57 -22.71 -6.10
C LYS A 829 -13.48 -22.44 -4.90
N TYR A 830 -13.52 -21.20 -4.39
CA TYR A 830 -14.38 -20.82 -3.27
C TYR A 830 -15.85 -20.81 -3.69
N ALA A 831 -16.17 -20.29 -4.88
CA ALA A 831 -17.53 -20.31 -5.41
C ALA A 831 -18.02 -21.74 -5.65
N LEU A 832 -17.17 -22.60 -6.21
CA LEU A 832 -17.49 -24.01 -6.40
C LEU A 832 -17.73 -24.72 -5.06
N GLY A 833 -16.84 -24.51 -4.08
CA GLY A 833 -16.98 -25.09 -2.74
C GLY A 833 -18.26 -24.61 -2.03
N ALA A 834 -18.57 -23.31 -2.11
CA ALA A 834 -19.80 -22.76 -1.54
C ALA A 834 -21.05 -23.39 -2.15
N VAL A 835 -21.10 -23.54 -3.47
CA VAL A 835 -22.23 -24.20 -4.16
C VAL A 835 -22.38 -25.64 -3.72
N ILE A 836 -21.30 -26.42 -3.62
CA ILE A 836 -21.35 -27.82 -3.18
C ILE A 836 -21.87 -27.89 -1.73
N VAL A 837 -21.37 -27.05 -0.82
CA VAL A 837 -21.83 -27.06 0.58
C VAL A 837 -23.31 -26.67 0.67
N CYS A 838 -23.75 -25.64 -0.06
CA CYS A 838 -25.15 -25.20 -0.07
C CYS A 838 -26.06 -26.27 -0.65
N LEU A 839 -25.66 -26.98 -1.71
CA LEU A 839 -26.40 -28.10 -2.26
C LEU A 839 -26.49 -29.26 -1.25
N ALA A 840 -25.43 -29.57 -0.54
CA ALA A 840 -25.43 -30.58 0.51
C ALA A 840 -26.41 -30.19 1.65
N MET A 841 -26.38 -28.94 2.09
CA MET A 841 -27.29 -28.39 3.11
C MET A 841 -28.77 -28.45 2.61
N PHE A 842 -29.02 -28.03 1.37
CA PHE A 842 -30.36 -28.16 0.80
C PHE A 842 -30.83 -29.63 0.76
N SER A 843 -29.94 -30.56 0.40
CA SER A 843 -30.29 -31.99 0.35
C SER A 843 -30.71 -32.54 1.72
N THR A 844 -30.26 -31.96 2.83
CA THR A 844 -30.70 -32.38 4.18
C THR A 844 -32.17 -32.10 4.41
N THR A 845 -32.76 -31.06 3.79
CA THR A 845 -34.18 -30.73 3.92
C THR A 845 -35.09 -31.80 3.32
N LEU A 846 -34.57 -32.59 2.39
CA LEU A 846 -35.28 -33.67 1.70
C LEU A 846 -35.26 -34.99 2.47
N LEU A 847 -34.51 -35.11 3.55
CA LEU A 847 -34.44 -36.30 4.40
C LEU A 847 -35.77 -36.54 5.10
N PRO A 848 -36.24 -37.81 5.26
CA PRO A 848 -37.56 -38.09 5.77
C PRO A 848 -37.93 -37.43 7.10
N PHE A 849 -36.94 -37.33 8.02
CA PHE A 849 -37.15 -36.71 9.33
C PHE A 849 -37.18 -35.17 9.31
N MET A 850 -36.63 -34.56 8.25
CA MET A 850 -36.58 -33.09 8.07
C MET A 850 -37.76 -32.57 7.25
N ARG A 851 -38.41 -33.42 6.43
CA ARG A 851 -39.51 -32.99 5.54
C ARG A 851 -40.65 -32.32 6.30
N GLY A 852 -41.00 -32.84 7.48
CA GLY A 852 -42.06 -32.26 8.32
C GLY A 852 -41.71 -30.84 8.76
N ILE A 853 -40.46 -30.58 9.13
CA ILE A 853 -39.95 -29.28 9.55
C ILE A 853 -40.02 -28.26 8.41
N PHE A 854 -39.65 -28.70 7.20
CA PHE A 854 -39.64 -27.83 6.02
C PHE A 854 -40.95 -27.89 5.22
N ALA A 855 -42.03 -28.38 5.81
CA ALA A 855 -43.34 -28.52 5.17
C ALA A 855 -43.28 -29.13 3.75
N ILE A 856 -42.42 -30.14 3.55
CA ILE A 856 -42.28 -30.86 2.29
C ILE A 856 -43.16 -32.09 2.33
N PRO A 857 -44.27 -32.16 1.54
CA PRO A 857 -45.22 -33.25 1.57
C PRO A 857 -44.60 -34.54 1.05
N SER A 858 -45.16 -35.69 1.47
CA SER A 858 -44.71 -37.01 1.03
C SER A 858 -44.83 -37.24 -0.49
N VAL A 859 -45.72 -36.51 -1.14
CA VAL A 859 -45.94 -36.50 -2.60
C VAL A 859 -44.81 -35.82 -3.37
N PHE A 860 -43.88 -35.12 -2.69
CA PHE A 860 -42.70 -34.52 -3.32
C PHE A 860 -41.71 -35.64 -3.68
N GLU A 861 -41.71 -36.01 -4.94
CA GLU A 861 -40.88 -37.07 -5.51
C GLU A 861 -39.69 -36.53 -6.28
N ILE A 862 -38.80 -37.44 -6.75
CA ILE A 862 -37.61 -37.09 -7.51
C ILE A 862 -37.92 -36.34 -8.83
N GLN A 863 -39.11 -36.62 -9.42
CA GLN A 863 -39.57 -35.93 -10.64
C GLN A 863 -39.83 -34.44 -10.35
N ASN A 864 -40.45 -34.10 -9.21
CA ASN A 864 -40.70 -32.74 -8.79
C ASN A 864 -39.39 -32.02 -8.53
N LEU A 865 -38.41 -32.68 -7.90
CA LEU A 865 -37.08 -32.14 -7.70
C LEU A 865 -36.36 -31.88 -9.03
N ALA A 866 -36.48 -32.78 -10.02
CA ALA A 866 -35.88 -32.60 -11.35
C ALA A 866 -36.51 -31.42 -12.09
N ILE A 867 -37.81 -31.16 -11.97
CA ILE A 867 -38.48 -29.98 -12.50
C ILE A 867 -37.94 -28.71 -11.83
N CYS A 868 -37.85 -28.69 -10.50
CA CYS A 868 -37.32 -27.56 -9.74
C CYS A 868 -35.88 -27.24 -10.15
N PHE A 869 -35.03 -28.28 -10.27
CA PHE A 869 -33.65 -28.12 -10.73
C PHE A 869 -33.58 -27.60 -12.18
N GLY A 870 -34.42 -28.14 -13.09
CA GLY A 870 -34.53 -27.68 -14.46
C GLY A 870 -34.89 -26.18 -14.56
N LEU A 871 -35.88 -25.75 -13.75
CA LEU A 871 -36.28 -24.34 -13.67
C LEU A 871 -35.16 -23.44 -13.10
N ALA A 872 -34.42 -23.93 -12.11
CA ALA A 872 -33.27 -23.19 -11.55
C ALA A 872 -32.12 -23.04 -12.57
N VAL A 873 -31.86 -24.07 -13.36
CA VAL A 873 -30.88 -23.99 -14.48
C VAL A 873 -31.39 -23.06 -15.58
N LEU A 874 -32.69 -23.14 -15.93
CA LEU A 874 -33.31 -22.22 -16.89
C LEU A 874 -33.17 -20.76 -16.42
N ALA A 875 -33.42 -20.46 -15.16
CA ALA A 875 -33.21 -19.14 -14.60
C ALA A 875 -31.76 -18.65 -14.81
N THR A 876 -30.79 -19.50 -14.55
CA THR A 876 -29.37 -19.18 -14.75
C THR A 876 -29.03 -18.96 -16.22
N ILE A 877 -29.59 -19.78 -17.12
CA ILE A 877 -29.43 -19.59 -18.58
C ILE A 877 -30.01 -18.24 -19.02
N CYS A 878 -31.23 -17.90 -18.56
CA CYS A 878 -31.83 -16.59 -18.86
C CYS A 878 -30.97 -15.43 -18.35
N MET A 879 -30.36 -15.55 -17.16
CA MET A 879 -29.42 -14.55 -16.63
C MET A 879 -28.16 -14.43 -17.51
N GLU A 880 -27.61 -15.54 -17.98
CA GLU A 880 -26.45 -15.55 -18.88
C GLU A 880 -26.77 -14.93 -20.24
N ILE A 881 -27.92 -15.24 -20.80
CA ILE A 881 -28.42 -14.63 -22.04
C ILE A 881 -28.59 -13.12 -21.87
N SER A 882 -29.10 -12.66 -20.72
CA SER A 882 -29.26 -11.24 -20.44
C SER A 882 -27.94 -10.45 -20.46
N LYS A 883 -26.79 -11.08 -20.24
CA LYS A 883 -25.47 -10.46 -20.35
C LYS A 883 -25.06 -10.21 -21.79
N LEU A 884 -25.49 -11.06 -22.73
CA LEU A 884 -25.18 -10.90 -24.17
C LEU A 884 -25.84 -9.67 -24.78
N PHE A 885 -27.00 -9.27 -24.24
CA PHE A 885 -27.69 -8.04 -24.68
C PHE A 885 -27.11 -6.75 -24.09
N LYS A 886 -26.13 -6.85 -23.19
CA LYS A 886 -25.41 -5.72 -22.59
C LYS A 886 -24.05 -5.44 -23.25
N ARG A 887 -23.59 -6.33 -24.11
CA ARG A 887 -22.44 -6.12 -24.99
C ARG A 887 -22.89 -5.34 -26.22
#